data_20dd5c96e9ae86ac4b7626b60d4f156d
#
_entry.id   20dd5c96e9ae86ac4b7626b60d4f156d
#
_cell.length_a   1.000
_cell.length_b   1.000
_cell.length_c   1.000
_cell.angle_alpha   90.00
_cell.angle_beta   90.00
_cell.angle_gamma   90.00
#
_symmetry.space_group_name_H-M   'P 1'
#
loop_
_entity.id
_entity.type
_entity.pdbx_description
1 polymer ?
#
loop_
_entity_poly.entity_id
_entity_poly.type
_entity_poly.pdbx_seq_one_letter_code
_entity_poly.pdbx_strand_id
1 'polypeptide(L)'
;MFQTLRRVRQAAWCTVIVSVQCLCIAAAEQITFELDIEPILTSRGCNSGACHGKSGGQNGFALSLLGFDPESDFQSIVSAARGRRIAIAAPQTSLLLLKSSAAIPHGGGKKIDSQSDDFQMLSRWIEQGVPRSSPTDRKLDRISISPQARSLLAGESVELIVTAHYNDSTSRVVTSRCAYQSNEPVIVSVTHDGHLKAGNLPGEATIMARYMGMIGTWSTAIARPGAVDVAAYAVLPRLTPLDDPVWQKLSSMNLIPSAVASESTLLRRAHLDLIGRLPTADEARSFLVDSNPEKFERLVESLLERSEYSDFWANKWADLLRPNPYRVGIKATLSLDSFLRNAFAQNLPYDEFVRQLVTATGSTWRNGAATIFRDRRSPDEIVTMISQLFLGVRLECAKCHQHPFEVYGQKDFYSLAAFFGRVGYKGAGLSPPISGGEETIVVAATGEVRHPLTNEVLTPKPLFGTLSNIPLDQDPRRSLVAWMTSHDNAFFHRAAVNRIWAELFGVGVVDPVDDLRATNPPSNPALLDTLAQELKNNGCDQKKLLSTILRSTVWKLSSIPNATNSSDHRNYSRHYRQRLRAEVLADAIDDVTQVPTSYAGLSPESRAVQLWTHRTGSAFLDVFGRPDPNQDPPCQRDPDATVVQALHLMNSVDIVAKISSDTSRAARLAAGDQSLENILDELYLVCYSRFPTSDERQLLLKEFEQQGRSRRHCIEDILWSLINTPEFVYKD
;
A
#
# COMPACT_ATOMS: atom_id res chain seq x y z
N MET A 1 65.76 76.74 -35.59
CA MET A 1 67.21 76.89 -35.31
C MET A 1 67.74 75.48 -35.08
N PHE A 2 68.58 75.09 -36.05
CA PHE A 2 69.46 73.90 -36.07
C PHE A 2 68.87 72.53 -35.70
N GLN A 3 68.65 71.63 -36.69
CA GLN A 3 69.65 70.73 -37.35
C GLN A 3 70.34 69.86 -36.31
N THR A 4 70.32 68.47 -36.41
CA THR A 4 70.94 67.70 -37.49
C THR A 4 70.59 66.24 -37.37
N LEU A 5 70.36 65.64 -38.49
CA LEU A 5 70.50 64.24 -38.90
C LEU A 5 71.60 63.44 -38.19
N ARG A 6 71.34 62.14 -37.94
CA ARG A 6 72.18 61.06 -38.47
C ARG A 6 71.51 59.70 -38.53
N ARG A 7 71.47 59.13 -39.70
CA ARG A 7 71.23 57.72 -40.06
C ARG A 7 72.25 56.83 -39.37
N VAL A 8 71.88 55.62 -38.96
CA VAL A 8 72.65 54.41 -39.20
C VAL A 8 71.83 53.15 -39.02
N ARG A 9 71.69 52.43 -40.09
CA ARG A 9 71.69 50.98 -40.36
C ARG A 9 70.74 50.03 -39.59
N GLN A 10 69.91 49.43 -40.42
CA GLN A 10 69.21 48.14 -40.29
C GLN A 10 70.16 47.04 -39.83
N ALA A 11 69.68 46.27 -38.79
CA ALA A 11 70.00 44.88 -38.64
C ALA A 11 68.67 44.16 -38.44
N ALA A 12 68.31 43.38 -39.42
CA ALA A 12 67.13 42.46 -39.35
C ALA A 12 67.42 41.36 -38.41
N TRP A 13 66.59 41.27 -37.34
CA TRP A 13 66.50 40.07 -36.55
C TRP A 13 65.14 39.45 -36.85
N CYS A 14 65.14 38.31 -37.57
CA CYS A 14 64.00 37.41 -37.71
C CYS A 14 63.74 36.78 -36.40
N THR A 15 62.73 37.29 -35.68
CA THR A 15 62.18 36.58 -34.48
C THR A 15 61.18 35.58 -35.01
N VAL A 16 61.56 34.32 -35.07
CA VAL A 16 60.67 33.20 -35.31
C VAL A 16 59.80 33.01 -34.01
N ILE A 17 58.57 33.53 -34.09
CA ILE A 17 57.54 33.22 -33.09
C ILE A 17 57.09 31.79 -33.36
N VAL A 18 57.64 30.84 -32.64
CA VAL A 18 57.11 29.48 -32.55
C VAL A 18 55.83 29.58 -31.69
N SER A 19 54.68 29.65 -32.33
CA SER A 19 53.39 29.47 -31.69
C SER A 19 53.29 28.02 -31.26
N VAL A 20 53.64 27.75 -30.01
CA VAL A 20 53.26 26.50 -29.34
C VAL A 20 51.77 26.55 -29.16
N GLN A 21 51.00 26.06 -30.14
CA GLN A 21 49.63 25.64 -29.91
C GLN A 21 49.68 24.50 -28.91
N CYS A 22 49.45 24.80 -27.64
CA CYS A 22 49.05 23.80 -26.63
C CYS A 22 47.73 23.18 -27.15
N LEU A 23 47.82 22.11 -27.90
CA LEU A 23 46.70 21.19 -28.04
C LEU A 23 46.41 20.68 -26.63
N CYS A 24 45.45 21.32 -25.96
CA CYS A 24 44.72 20.64 -24.90
C CYS A 24 44.04 19.44 -25.57
N ILE A 25 44.74 18.31 -25.61
CA ILE A 25 44.11 17.01 -25.76
C ILE A 25 43.23 16.92 -24.56
N ALA A 26 41.93 17.23 -24.68
CA ALA A 26 40.96 16.87 -23.70
C ALA A 26 41.19 15.36 -23.46
N ALA A 27 41.71 15.01 -22.31
CA ALA A 27 41.89 13.61 -21.95
C ALA A 27 40.49 12.98 -22.15
N ALA A 28 40.40 12.02 -23.04
CA ALA A 28 39.14 11.35 -23.29
C ALA A 28 38.66 10.83 -21.94
N GLU A 29 37.48 11.25 -21.54
CA GLU A 29 36.88 10.87 -20.23
C GLU A 29 36.99 9.34 -20.12
N GLN A 30 37.63 8.86 -19.05
CA GLN A 30 37.84 7.44 -18.82
C GLN A 30 36.49 6.79 -18.61
N ILE A 31 36.15 5.82 -19.45
CA ILE A 31 34.91 5.04 -19.30
C ILE A 31 35.11 4.06 -18.15
N THR A 32 34.24 4.11 -17.14
CA THR A 32 34.32 3.22 -15.98
C THR A 32 33.14 2.26 -15.90
N PHE A 33 33.37 1.13 -15.24
CA PHE A 33 32.33 0.11 -15.13
C PHE A 33 31.07 0.65 -14.45
N GLU A 34 31.20 1.24 -13.27
CA GLU A 34 30.08 1.66 -12.43
C GLU A 34 29.31 2.84 -13.02
N LEU A 35 30.00 3.84 -13.62
CA LEU A 35 29.35 5.05 -14.10
C LEU A 35 28.81 4.95 -15.54
N ASP A 36 29.35 4.03 -16.35
CA ASP A 36 29.04 3.99 -17.78
C ASP A 36 28.52 2.62 -18.24
N ILE A 37 29.08 1.53 -17.75
CA ILE A 37 28.77 0.17 -18.26
C ILE A 37 27.60 -0.44 -17.50
N GLU A 38 27.60 -0.42 -16.18
CA GLU A 38 26.51 -0.92 -15.36
C GLU A 38 25.15 -0.29 -15.71
N PRO A 39 25.04 1.05 -15.94
CA PRO A 39 23.79 1.65 -16.41
C PRO A 39 23.31 1.14 -17.77
N ILE A 40 24.21 0.82 -18.71
CA ILE A 40 23.84 0.21 -19.99
C ILE A 40 23.26 -1.18 -19.77
N LEU A 41 23.91 -2.02 -18.94
CA LEU A 41 23.42 -3.37 -18.65
C LEU A 41 22.03 -3.33 -18.02
N THR A 42 21.79 -2.36 -17.14
CA THR A 42 20.50 -2.17 -16.46
C THR A 42 19.42 -1.67 -17.41
N SER A 43 19.69 -0.62 -18.20
CA SER A 43 18.71 -0.04 -19.14
C SER A 43 18.32 -1.02 -20.25
N ARG A 44 19.24 -1.88 -20.68
CA ARG A 44 18.99 -2.93 -21.67
C ARG A 44 18.43 -4.22 -21.08
N GLY A 45 18.22 -4.26 -19.76
CA GLY A 45 17.61 -5.38 -19.01
C GLY A 45 18.51 -6.62 -18.93
N CYS A 46 19.83 -6.48 -19.13
CA CYS A 46 20.76 -7.60 -19.04
C CYS A 46 20.79 -8.21 -17.61
N ASN A 47 20.73 -7.36 -16.58
CA ASN A 47 20.72 -7.71 -15.16
C ASN A 47 19.28 -7.75 -14.57
N SER A 48 18.25 -7.89 -15.40
CA SER A 48 16.88 -8.13 -14.94
C SER A 48 16.68 -9.58 -14.50
N GLY A 49 15.64 -9.84 -13.66
CA GLY A 49 15.31 -11.17 -13.17
C GLY A 49 14.95 -12.18 -14.27
N ALA A 50 14.48 -11.74 -15.42
CA ALA A 50 14.21 -12.59 -16.58
C ALA A 50 15.49 -12.98 -17.36
N CYS A 51 16.59 -12.22 -17.19
CA CYS A 51 17.86 -12.44 -17.87
C CYS A 51 18.94 -12.93 -16.88
N HIS A 52 19.99 -12.18 -16.66
CA HIS A 52 21.12 -12.58 -15.82
C HIS A 52 21.00 -12.16 -14.35
N GLY A 53 20.00 -11.32 -13.98
CA GLY A 53 19.80 -10.78 -12.62
C GLY A 53 19.14 -11.74 -11.63
N LYS A 54 18.87 -13.01 -11.99
CA LYS A 54 18.40 -14.02 -11.03
C LYS A 54 19.58 -14.72 -10.34
N SER A 55 19.37 -15.27 -9.15
CA SER A 55 20.43 -15.85 -8.31
C SER A 55 21.34 -16.88 -9.02
N GLY A 56 20.78 -17.70 -9.92
CA GLY A 56 21.55 -18.66 -10.73
C GLY A 56 22.03 -18.12 -12.08
N GLY A 57 21.66 -16.91 -12.45
CA GLY A 57 21.93 -16.35 -13.78
C GLY A 57 21.38 -17.19 -14.92
N GLN A 58 22.02 -17.08 -16.10
CA GLN A 58 21.76 -17.91 -17.27
C GLN A 58 23.08 -18.52 -17.78
N ASN A 59 23.12 -19.84 -17.90
CA ASN A 59 24.30 -20.58 -18.40
C ASN A 59 25.62 -20.23 -17.67
N GLY A 60 25.57 -20.10 -16.32
CA GLY A 60 26.73 -19.75 -15.50
C GLY A 60 27.21 -18.29 -15.64
N PHE A 61 26.35 -17.42 -16.15
CA PHE A 61 26.55 -15.97 -16.12
C PHE A 61 25.45 -15.34 -15.29
N ALA A 62 25.78 -14.91 -14.09
CA ALA A 62 24.91 -14.22 -13.17
C ALA A 62 25.37 -12.79 -13.00
N LEU A 63 24.44 -11.85 -12.94
CA LEU A 63 24.63 -10.46 -12.57
C LEU A 63 23.75 -10.14 -11.36
N SER A 64 24.10 -9.14 -10.62
CA SER A 64 23.26 -8.64 -9.53
C SER A 64 21.96 -8.00 -10.09
N LEU A 65 20.84 -8.19 -9.42
CA LEU A 65 19.57 -7.67 -9.91
C LEU A 65 19.62 -6.13 -9.94
N LEU A 66 19.44 -5.56 -11.13
CA LEU A 66 19.45 -4.10 -11.36
C LEU A 66 20.78 -3.41 -10.98
N GLY A 67 21.89 -4.15 -10.95
CA GLY A 67 23.23 -3.59 -10.67
C GLY A 67 23.46 -3.22 -9.21
N PHE A 68 22.84 -3.94 -8.23
CA PHE A 68 22.98 -3.59 -6.82
C PHE A 68 24.35 -3.93 -6.23
N ASP A 69 25.11 -4.83 -6.87
CA ASP A 69 26.46 -5.26 -6.44
C ASP A 69 27.43 -5.15 -7.64
N PRO A 70 27.92 -3.94 -7.96
CA PRO A 70 28.81 -3.73 -9.10
C PRO A 70 30.13 -4.50 -8.98
N GLU A 71 30.60 -4.80 -7.76
CA GLU A 71 31.79 -5.63 -7.54
C GLU A 71 31.59 -7.03 -8.08
N SER A 72 30.51 -7.68 -7.66
CA SER A 72 30.14 -9.02 -8.11
C SER A 72 29.91 -9.05 -9.63
N ASP A 73 29.24 -8.02 -10.18
CA ASP A 73 28.96 -7.90 -11.61
C ASP A 73 30.23 -7.76 -12.44
N PHE A 74 31.16 -6.92 -12.01
CA PHE A 74 32.45 -6.77 -12.63
C PHE A 74 33.23 -8.10 -12.63
N GLN A 75 33.32 -8.77 -11.49
CA GLN A 75 33.99 -10.08 -11.40
C GLN A 75 33.33 -11.11 -12.29
N SER A 76 32.01 -11.12 -12.35
CA SER A 76 31.25 -12.02 -13.20
C SER A 76 31.54 -11.80 -14.70
N ILE A 77 31.71 -10.56 -15.12
CA ILE A 77 31.98 -10.20 -16.51
C ILE A 77 33.44 -10.43 -16.88
N VAL A 78 34.37 -9.94 -16.07
CA VAL A 78 35.80 -9.82 -16.43
C VAL A 78 36.59 -11.09 -16.05
N SER A 79 36.37 -11.64 -14.85
CA SER A 79 37.22 -12.69 -14.28
C SER A 79 36.62 -14.09 -14.34
N ALA A 80 35.32 -14.20 -14.09
CA ALA A 80 34.64 -15.49 -13.99
C ALA A 80 34.74 -16.31 -15.30
N ALA A 81 34.70 -17.63 -15.18
CA ALA A 81 34.82 -18.56 -16.29
C ALA A 81 36.11 -18.33 -17.14
N ARG A 82 37.22 -18.02 -16.46
CA ARG A 82 38.55 -17.76 -17.05
C ARG A 82 38.57 -16.52 -17.96
N GLY A 83 37.76 -15.50 -17.67
CA GLY A 83 37.73 -14.25 -18.44
C GLY A 83 37.19 -14.35 -19.87
N ARG A 84 36.56 -15.46 -20.23
CA ARG A 84 36.13 -15.74 -21.62
C ARG A 84 35.16 -14.72 -22.21
N ARG A 85 34.58 -13.84 -21.39
CA ARG A 85 33.57 -12.87 -21.87
C ARG A 85 34.19 -11.61 -22.42
N ILE A 86 35.46 -11.34 -22.12
CA ILE A 86 36.18 -10.13 -22.51
C ILE A 86 37.45 -10.53 -23.28
N ALA A 87 37.69 -9.86 -24.40
CA ALA A 87 38.89 -10.02 -25.24
C ALA A 87 39.50 -8.63 -25.44
N ILE A 88 40.40 -8.19 -24.54
CA ILE A 88 40.99 -6.85 -24.57
C ILE A 88 41.76 -6.59 -25.86
N ALA A 89 42.51 -7.61 -26.36
CA ALA A 89 43.30 -7.49 -27.58
C ALA A 89 42.46 -7.37 -28.88
N ALA A 90 41.20 -7.80 -28.81
CA ALA A 90 40.25 -7.76 -29.93
C ALA A 90 38.84 -7.50 -29.43
N PRO A 91 38.50 -6.29 -28.99
CA PRO A 91 37.24 -5.97 -28.28
C PRO A 91 36.00 -6.47 -28.98
N GLN A 92 35.92 -6.37 -30.30
CA GLN A 92 34.77 -6.80 -31.13
C GLN A 92 34.50 -8.31 -31.07
N THR A 93 35.50 -9.10 -30.66
CA THR A 93 35.34 -10.57 -30.49
C THR A 93 34.92 -10.96 -29.07
N SER A 94 34.76 -10.00 -28.18
CA SER A 94 34.31 -10.27 -26.81
C SER A 94 32.94 -10.90 -26.79
N LEU A 95 32.80 -12.01 -26.05
CA LEU A 95 31.53 -12.75 -25.94
C LEU A 95 30.39 -11.86 -25.40
N LEU A 96 30.72 -10.89 -24.55
CA LEU A 96 29.78 -9.88 -24.05
C LEU A 96 29.14 -9.11 -25.20
N LEU A 97 29.93 -8.60 -26.17
CA LEU A 97 29.46 -7.87 -27.35
C LEU A 97 28.74 -8.75 -28.36
N LEU A 98 29.30 -9.94 -28.65
CA LEU A 98 28.72 -10.86 -29.62
C LEU A 98 27.34 -11.37 -29.18
N LYS A 99 27.15 -11.66 -27.86
CA LYS A 99 25.88 -12.11 -27.31
C LYS A 99 24.86 -11.00 -27.23
N SER A 100 25.25 -9.83 -26.70
CA SER A 100 24.33 -8.69 -26.52
C SER A 100 23.80 -8.13 -27.85
N SER A 101 24.62 -8.18 -28.91
CA SER A 101 24.22 -7.76 -30.27
C SER A 101 23.50 -8.87 -31.06
N ALA A 102 23.40 -10.08 -30.53
CA ALA A 102 22.92 -11.27 -31.24
C ALA A 102 23.73 -11.63 -32.51
N ALA A 103 24.99 -11.20 -32.58
CA ALA A 103 25.92 -11.64 -33.65
C ALA A 103 26.19 -13.16 -33.57
N ILE A 104 26.02 -13.73 -32.39
CA ILE A 104 25.92 -15.18 -32.15
C ILE A 104 24.64 -15.49 -31.36
N PRO A 105 24.11 -16.73 -31.43
CA PRO A 105 22.86 -17.08 -30.77
C PRO A 105 22.83 -16.70 -29.29
N HIS A 106 21.80 -15.94 -28.88
CA HIS A 106 21.57 -15.47 -27.51
C HIS A 106 20.12 -15.69 -27.13
N GLY A 107 19.85 -16.46 -26.05
CA GLY A 107 18.50 -16.76 -25.57
C GLY A 107 17.68 -15.54 -25.18
N GLY A 108 18.34 -14.45 -24.77
CA GLY A 108 17.71 -13.16 -24.48
C GLY A 108 17.41 -12.28 -25.71
N GLY A 109 17.74 -12.75 -26.92
CA GLY A 109 17.62 -11.99 -28.17
C GLY A 109 18.64 -10.84 -28.28
N LYS A 110 18.44 -9.93 -29.25
CA LYS A 110 19.24 -8.73 -29.43
C LYS A 110 18.89 -7.69 -28.37
N LYS A 111 19.85 -7.29 -27.55
CA LYS A 111 19.72 -6.30 -26.49
C LYS A 111 20.33 -4.95 -26.84
N ILE A 112 21.44 -4.98 -27.58
CA ILE A 112 22.21 -3.81 -27.97
C ILE A 112 22.41 -3.83 -29.48
N ASP A 113 22.14 -2.73 -30.17
CA ASP A 113 22.42 -2.60 -31.58
C ASP A 113 23.92 -2.40 -31.80
N SER A 114 24.52 -3.11 -32.76
CA SER A 114 25.96 -3.01 -33.06
C SER A 114 26.39 -1.64 -33.55
N GLN A 115 25.46 -0.82 -34.02
CA GLN A 115 25.70 0.57 -34.45
C GLN A 115 25.38 1.59 -33.36
N SER A 116 24.87 1.20 -32.22
CA SER A 116 24.48 2.11 -31.15
C SER A 116 25.68 2.64 -30.35
N ASP A 117 25.47 3.79 -29.72
CA ASP A 117 26.44 4.41 -28.81
C ASP A 117 26.79 3.48 -27.65
N ASP A 118 25.81 2.69 -27.16
CA ASP A 118 26.03 1.72 -26.10
C ASP A 118 27.01 0.63 -26.49
N PHE A 119 26.90 0.11 -27.72
CA PHE A 119 27.84 -0.88 -28.23
C PHE A 119 29.24 -0.31 -28.35
N GLN A 120 29.36 0.91 -28.89
CA GLN A 120 30.64 1.60 -29.01
C GLN A 120 31.26 1.90 -27.66
N MET A 121 30.45 2.26 -26.66
CA MET A 121 30.95 2.52 -25.32
C MET A 121 31.46 1.25 -24.65
N LEU A 122 30.73 0.15 -24.73
CA LEU A 122 31.19 -1.16 -24.28
C LEU A 122 32.49 -1.60 -24.96
N SER A 123 32.61 -1.38 -26.28
CA SER A 123 33.80 -1.69 -27.05
C SER A 123 35.00 -0.86 -26.58
N ARG A 124 34.82 0.44 -26.40
CA ARG A 124 35.89 1.35 -25.92
C ARG A 124 36.29 1.06 -24.50
N TRP A 125 35.36 0.69 -23.61
CA TRP A 125 35.67 0.26 -22.26
C TRP A 125 36.57 -0.99 -22.24
N ILE A 126 36.25 -1.97 -23.10
CA ILE A 126 37.08 -3.16 -23.23
C ILE A 126 38.47 -2.81 -23.79
N GLU A 127 38.54 -1.94 -24.80
CA GLU A 127 39.79 -1.45 -25.39
C GLU A 127 40.68 -0.70 -24.38
N GLN A 128 40.06 0.06 -23.44
CA GLN A 128 40.76 0.76 -22.36
C GLN A 128 41.25 -0.18 -21.24
N GLY A 129 41.02 -1.49 -21.34
CA GLY A 129 41.46 -2.46 -20.34
C GLY A 129 40.48 -2.66 -19.19
N VAL A 130 39.19 -2.43 -19.41
CA VAL A 130 38.07 -2.63 -18.48
C VAL A 130 38.23 -1.87 -17.15
N PRO A 131 38.43 -0.54 -17.18
CA PRO A 131 38.65 0.22 -15.96
C PRO A 131 37.41 0.29 -15.08
N ARG A 132 37.66 0.43 -13.77
CA ARG A 132 36.66 0.62 -12.72
C ARG A 132 36.70 2.04 -12.17
N SER A 133 35.64 2.45 -11.49
CA SER A 133 35.60 3.71 -10.76
C SER A 133 36.55 3.67 -9.57
N SER A 134 37.23 4.79 -9.32
CA SER A 134 38.05 5.04 -8.13
C SER A 134 37.17 5.58 -6.99
N PRO A 135 37.54 5.40 -5.73
CA PRO A 135 36.87 6.06 -4.58
C PRO A 135 36.82 7.59 -4.68
N THR A 136 37.73 8.18 -5.45
CA THR A 136 37.82 9.64 -5.69
C THR A 136 36.97 10.13 -6.85
N ASP A 137 36.39 9.23 -7.65
CA ASP A 137 35.54 9.59 -8.76
C ASP A 137 34.21 10.19 -8.27
N ARG A 138 33.58 10.95 -9.17
CA ARG A 138 32.28 11.56 -8.89
C ARG A 138 31.25 10.50 -8.53
N LYS A 139 30.37 10.83 -7.55
CA LYS A 139 29.27 9.97 -7.11
C LYS A 139 27.95 10.59 -7.49
N LEU A 140 27.02 9.77 -7.94
CA LEU A 140 25.65 10.19 -8.21
C LEU A 140 25.00 10.70 -6.93
N ASP A 141 24.48 11.94 -6.97
CA ASP A 141 23.77 12.57 -5.85
C ASP A 141 22.26 12.47 -6.04
N ARG A 142 21.75 12.86 -7.22
CA ARG A 142 20.33 12.82 -7.55
C ARG A 142 20.10 12.78 -9.05
N ILE A 143 18.88 12.43 -9.46
CA ILE A 143 18.40 12.61 -10.83
C ILE A 143 17.25 13.60 -10.87
N SER A 144 17.10 14.31 -11.99
CA SER A 144 15.95 15.18 -12.28
C SER A 144 15.34 14.83 -13.63
N ILE A 145 14.03 15.01 -13.74
CA ILE A 145 13.27 14.71 -14.95
C ILE A 145 12.62 16.01 -15.46
N SER A 146 12.75 16.28 -16.76
CA SER A 146 12.07 17.36 -17.46
C SER A 146 11.35 16.81 -18.70
N PRO A 147 10.30 17.48 -19.19
CA PRO A 147 9.63 18.64 -18.62
C PRO A 147 8.96 18.32 -17.29
N GLN A 148 8.50 19.36 -16.56
CA GLN A 148 7.72 19.15 -15.34
C GLN A 148 6.45 18.34 -15.64
N ALA A 149 6.07 17.48 -14.69
CA ALA A 149 4.86 16.67 -14.79
C ALA A 149 3.61 17.53 -14.97
N ARG A 150 2.73 17.12 -15.87
CA ARG A 150 1.47 17.80 -16.20
C ARG A 150 0.43 16.80 -16.71
N SER A 151 -0.82 17.21 -16.78
CA SER A 151 -1.86 16.45 -17.48
C SER A 151 -1.61 16.40 -18.98
N LEU A 152 -1.98 15.27 -19.59
CA LEU A 152 -1.86 15.04 -21.03
C LEU A 152 -3.24 14.96 -21.68
N LEU A 153 -3.29 15.29 -22.96
CA LEU A 153 -4.41 14.97 -23.81
C LEU A 153 -4.31 13.52 -24.32
N ALA A 154 -5.44 12.91 -24.65
CA ALA A 154 -5.45 11.58 -25.27
C ALA A 154 -4.64 11.59 -26.58
N GLY A 155 -3.76 10.61 -26.75
CA GLY A 155 -2.86 10.48 -27.89
C GLY A 155 -1.67 11.42 -27.92
N GLU A 156 -1.50 12.31 -26.93
CA GLU A 156 -0.36 13.22 -26.83
C GLU A 156 0.94 12.47 -26.58
N SER A 157 2.05 12.98 -27.10
CA SER A 157 3.38 12.43 -26.87
C SER A 157 4.28 13.46 -26.17
N VAL A 158 5.12 12.97 -25.25
CA VAL A 158 6.09 13.79 -24.51
C VAL A 158 7.43 13.08 -24.52
N GLU A 159 8.50 13.84 -24.69
CA GLU A 159 9.87 13.36 -24.55
C GLU A 159 10.40 13.74 -23.18
N LEU A 160 10.81 12.74 -22.39
CA LEU A 160 11.46 12.97 -21.12
C LEU A 160 12.96 13.18 -21.31
N ILE A 161 13.53 14.08 -20.54
CA ILE A 161 14.97 14.28 -20.39
C ILE A 161 15.32 14.00 -18.93
N VAL A 162 16.14 12.98 -18.70
CA VAL A 162 16.66 12.65 -17.37
C VAL A 162 18.08 13.16 -17.25
N THR A 163 18.34 13.97 -16.23
CA THR A 163 19.66 14.52 -15.93
C THR A 163 20.16 13.97 -14.60
N ALA A 164 21.32 13.34 -14.62
CA ALA A 164 22.07 12.93 -13.43
C ALA A 164 22.90 14.10 -12.90
N HIS A 165 22.88 14.33 -11.59
CA HIS A 165 23.67 15.35 -10.90
C HIS A 165 24.64 14.65 -9.94
N TYR A 166 25.89 15.08 -9.96
CA TYR A 166 26.97 14.46 -9.21
C TYR A 166 27.46 15.36 -8.06
N ASN A 167 28.13 14.77 -7.08
CA ASN A 167 28.64 15.44 -5.89
C ASN A 167 29.75 16.49 -6.18
N ASP A 168 30.35 16.46 -7.36
CA ASP A 168 31.30 17.45 -7.88
C ASP A 168 30.63 18.65 -8.59
N SER A 169 29.30 18.77 -8.47
CA SER A 169 28.46 19.77 -9.14
C SER A 169 28.38 19.63 -10.67
N THR A 170 28.90 18.55 -11.24
CA THR A 170 28.71 18.26 -12.67
C THR A 170 27.33 17.61 -12.92
N SER A 171 26.85 17.70 -14.16
CA SER A 171 25.61 17.03 -14.56
C SER A 171 25.77 16.39 -15.95
N ARG A 172 24.97 15.34 -16.20
CA ARG A 172 24.97 14.61 -17.47
C ARG A 172 23.54 14.20 -17.84
N VAL A 173 23.16 14.34 -19.10
CA VAL A 173 21.93 13.77 -19.63
C VAL A 173 22.10 12.25 -19.76
N VAL A 174 21.21 11.50 -19.11
CA VAL A 174 21.29 10.03 -19.01
C VAL A 174 20.01 9.34 -19.51
N THR A 175 19.17 10.04 -20.26
CA THR A 175 17.85 9.59 -20.72
C THR A 175 17.89 8.18 -21.33
N SER A 176 18.76 7.92 -22.30
CA SER A 176 18.89 6.60 -22.97
C SER A 176 19.51 5.49 -22.09
N ARG A 177 20.03 5.86 -20.91
CA ARG A 177 20.65 4.94 -19.94
C ARG A 177 19.80 4.66 -18.73
N CYS A 178 18.60 5.23 -18.68
CA CYS A 178 17.62 4.94 -17.65
C CYS A 178 16.82 3.67 -17.99
N ALA A 179 16.44 2.91 -16.98
CA ALA A 179 15.41 1.91 -17.10
C ALA A 179 14.06 2.57 -16.78
N TYR A 180 13.11 2.50 -17.72
CA TYR A 180 11.79 3.10 -17.59
C TYR A 180 10.72 2.06 -17.35
N GLN A 181 9.71 2.45 -16.56
CA GLN A 181 8.51 1.64 -16.35
C GLN A 181 7.31 2.56 -16.08
N SER A 182 6.19 2.27 -16.74
CA SER A 182 4.89 2.86 -16.39
C SER A 182 4.15 1.92 -15.45
N ASN A 183 3.52 2.47 -14.41
CA ASN A 183 2.61 1.66 -13.55
C ASN A 183 1.29 1.36 -14.25
N GLU A 184 0.89 2.19 -15.26
CA GLU A 184 -0.34 2.03 -16.04
C GLU A 184 -0.04 2.19 -17.55
N PRO A 185 0.57 1.17 -18.20
CA PRO A 185 1.03 1.31 -19.60
C PRO A 185 -0.10 1.50 -20.60
N VAL A 186 -1.35 1.13 -20.24
CA VAL A 186 -2.53 1.36 -21.09
C VAL A 186 -2.93 2.83 -21.09
N ILE A 187 -2.71 3.54 -19.97
CA ILE A 187 -2.96 4.98 -19.85
C ILE A 187 -1.82 5.76 -20.49
N VAL A 188 -0.57 5.50 -20.09
CA VAL A 188 0.61 6.11 -20.68
C VAL A 188 1.72 5.07 -20.81
N SER A 189 2.14 4.79 -22.04
CA SER A 189 3.29 3.94 -22.33
C SER A 189 4.59 4.75 -22.38
N VAL A 190 5.72 4.09 -22.11
CA VAL A 190 7.06 4.67 -22.18
C VAL A 190 7.99 3.76 -22.96
N THR A 191 8.81 4.35 -23.86
CA THR A 191 9.88 3.64 -24.56
C THR A 191 11.18 3.65 -23.73
N HIS A 192 12.15 2.83 -24.13
CA HIS A 192 13.48 2.81 -23.52
C HIS A 192 14.29 4.11 -23.68
N ASP A 193 13.88 4.97 -24.61
CA ASP A 193 14.52 6.27 -24.86
C ASP A 193 13.78 7.44 -24.18
N GLY A 194 12.80 7.12 -23.29
CA GLY A 194 12.08 8.14 -22.56
C GLY A 194 10.95 8.84 -23.33
N HIS A 195 10.51 8.30 -24.48
CA HIS A 195 9.34 8.80 -25.19
C HIS A 195 8.06 8.26 -24.56
N LEU A 196 7.20 9.16 -24.10
CA LEU A 196 5.88 8.86 -23.57
C LEU A 196 4.83 8.97 -24.66
N LYS A 197 3.84 8.09 -24.60
CA LYS A 197 2.63 8.20 -25.42
C LYS A 197 1.40 7.97 -24.58
N ALA A 198 0.55 8.98 -24.50
CA ALA A 198 -0.76 8.89 -23.88
C ALA A 198 -1.68 8.00 -24.72
N GLY A 199 -2.41 7.12 -24.03
CA GLY A 199 -3.49 6.32 -24.61
C GLY A 199 -4.77 7.13 -24.81
N ASN A 200 -5.86 6.43 -25.08
CA ASN A 200 -7.18 7.04 -25.26
C ASN A 200 -8.09 6.91 -24.03
N LEU A 201 -7.67 6.15 -23.01
CA LEU A 201 -8.45 5.96 -21.80
C LEU A 201 -8.14 7.04 -20.78
N PRO A 202 -9.14 7.63 -20.13
CA PRO A 202 -8.92 8.53 -19.01
C PRO A 202 -8.35 7.73 -17.81
N GLY A 203 -7.49 8.39 -17.06
CA GLY A 203 -6.87 7.78 -15.90
C GLY A 203 -5.57 8.46 -15.52
N GLU A 204 -4.82 7.85 -14.62
CA GLU A 204 -3.55 8.36 -14.13
C GLU A 204 -2.44 7.35 -14.37
N ALA A 205 -1.26 7.85 -14.65
CA ALA A 205 -0.07 7.03 -14.80
C ALA A 205 1.15 7.71 -14.18
N THR A 206 2.04 6.89 -13.63
CA THR A 206 3.35 7.33 -13.13
C THR A 206 4.44 6.56 -13.84
N ILE A 207 5.35 7.32 -14.43
CA ILE A 207 6.52 6.82 -15.12
C ILE A 207 7.70 6.86 -14.16
N MET A 208 8.30 5.71 -13.92
CA MET A 208 9.55 5.57 -13.18
C MET A 208 10.72 5.66 -14.17
N ALA A 209 11.73 6.46 -13.84
CA ALA A 209 13.05 6.42 -14.45
C ALA A 209 14.07 6.02 -13.39
N ARG A 210 14.79 4.92 -13.62
CA ARG A 210 15.85 4.41 -12.73
C ARG A 210 17.19 4.61 -13.38
N TYR A 211 18.15 5.18 -12.62
CA TYR A 211 19.55 5.32 -13.02
C TYR A 211 20.45 5.07 -11.80
N MET A 212 21.36 4.08 -11.88
CA MET A 212 22.35 3.75 -10.82
C MET A 212 21.74 3.65 -9.40
N GLY A 213 20.59 2.99 -9.25
CA GLY A 213 19.91 2.86 -7.96
C GLY A 213 19.03 4.05 -7.56
N MET A 214 19.21 5.23 -8.18
CA MET A 214 18.33 6.38 -7.98
C MET A 214 17.05 6.22 -8.80
N ILE A 215 15.92 6.71 -8.24
CA ILE A 215 14.60 6.68 -8.86
C ILE A 215 14.06 8.09 -8.96
N GLY A 216 13.60 8.46 -10.14
CA GLY A 216 12.79 9.63 -10.39
C GLY A 216 11.43 9.21 -10.91
N THR A 217 10.40 10.00 -10.62
CA THR A 217 9.04 9.74 -11.07
C THR A 217 8.47 10.93 -11.82
N TRP A 218 7.64 10.64 -12.83
CA TRP A 218 6.89 11.62 -13.61
C TRP A 218 5.44 11.18 -13.68
N SER A 219 4.55 11.89 -12.99
CA SER A 219 3.13 11.53 -12.87
C SER A 219 2.27 12.39 -13.78
N THR A 220 1.25 11.80 -14.38
CA THR A 220 0.31 12.47 -15.28
C THR A 220 -1.10 11.93 -15.13
N ALA A 221 -2.06 12.71 -15.63
CA ALA A 221 -3.45 12.33 -15.73
C ALA A 221 -3.99 12.65 -17.12
N ILE A 222 -4.87 11.79 -17.63
CA ILE A 222 -5.69 12.04 -18.82
C ILE A 222 -7.12 12.20 -18.32
N ALA A 223 -7.66 13.41 -18.42
CA ALA A 223 -9.03 13.69 -18.03
C ALA A 223 -10.04 12.99 -18.97
N ARG A 224 -11.22 12.68 -18.45
CA ARG A 224 -12.33 12.21 -19.26
C ARG A 224 -12.67 13.25 -20.37
N PRO A 225 -12.94 12.82 -21.61
CA PRO A 225 -13.31 13.74 -22.67
C PRO A 225 -14.66 14.43 -22.36
N GLY A 226 -14.80 15.65 -22.86
CA GLY A 226 -15.93 16.53 -22.58
C GLY A 226 -15.58 17.63 -21.59
N ALA A 227 -16.38 18.69 -21.57
CA ALA A 227 -16.25 19.77 -20.59
C ALA A 227 -17.33 19.63 -19.54
N VAL A 228 -16.94 19.66 -18.26
CA VAL A 228 -17.86 19.84 -17.15
C VAL A 228 -17.76 21.31 -16.71
N ASP A 229 -18.88 21.96 -16.50
CA ASP A 229 -18.88 23.33 -16.00
C ASP A 229 -18.24 23.38 -14.62
N VAL A 230 -17.16 24.13 -14.50
CA VAL A 230 -16.43 24.34 -13.22
C VAL A 230 -17.37 24.92 -12.15
N ALA A 231 -18.37 25.71 -12.54
CA ALA A 231 -19.37 26.25 -11.63
C ALA A 231 -20.17 25.15 -10.90
N ALA A 232 -20.34 23.96 -11.52
CA ALA A 232 -21.01 22.83 -10.88
C ALA A 232 -20.30 22.35 -9.61
N TYR A 233 -18.97 22.49 -9.53
CA TYR A 233 -18.21 22.12 -8.32
C TYR A 233 -18.24 23.20 -7.25
N ALA A 234 -18.48 24.46 -7.61
CA ALA A 234 -18.51 25.57 -6.66
C ALA A 234 -19.70 25.48 -5.69
N VAL A 235 -20.81 24.89 -6.15
CA VAL A 235 -22.05 24.72 -5.37
C VAL A 235 -22.08 23.44 -4.51
N LEU A 236 -21.10 22.57 -4.65
CA LEU A 236 -21.04 21.32 -3.88
C LEU A 236 -20.82 21.63 -2.39
N PRO A 237 -21.51 20.93 -1.47
CA PRO A 237 -21.31 21.12 -0.03
C PRO A 237 -19.86 20.80 0.39
N ARG A 238 -19.38 21.56 1.35
CA ARG A 238 -18.06 21.41 1.99
C ARG A 238 -18.26 21.35 3.49
N LEU A 239 -18.60 20.15 3.98
CA LEU A 239 -18.95 19.94 5.38
C LEU A 239 -17.70 19.75 6.26
N THR A 240 -16.62 19.25 5.65
CA THR A 240 -15.34 19.06 6.32
C THR A 240 -14.18 19.48 5.39
N PRO A 241 -12.96 19.65 5.92
CA PRO A 241 -11.78 19.97 5.09
C PRO A 241 -11.44 18.90 4.02
N LEU A 242 -12.03 17.71 4.11
CA LEU A 242 -11.78 16.60 3.20
C LEU A 242 -12.49 16.77 1.85
N ASP A 243 -13.55 17.57 1.79
CA ASP A 243 -14.38 17.71 0.60
C ASP A 243 -13.65 18.50 -0.52
N ASP A 244 -12.96 19.57 -0.18
CA ASP A 244 -12.28 20.43 -1.16
C ASP A 244 -11.23 19.71 -2.03
N PRO A 245 -10.29 18.94 -1.47
CA PRO A 245 -9.34 18.19 -2.28
C PRO A 245 -10.00 17.23 -3.25
N VAL A 246 -11.11 16.60 -2.85
CA VAL A 246 -11.85 15.68 -3.71
C VAL A 246 -12.56 16.44 -4.82
N TRP A 247 -13.24 17.54 -4.54
CA TRP A 247 -13.89 18.34 -5.59
C TRP A 247 -12.91 18.92 -6.60
N GLN A 248 -11.74 19.36 -6.16
CA GLN A 248 -10.67 19.82 -7.06
C GLN A 248 -10.18 18.68 -7.97
N LYS A 249 -9.98 17.50 -7.41
CA LYS A 249 -9.59 16.30 -8.17
C LYS A 249 -10.64 15.92 -9.20
N LEU A 250 -11.91 15.82 -8.80
CA LEU A 250 -13.00 15.47 -9.70
C LEU A 250 -13.14 16.48 -10.84
N SER A 251 -13.00 17.77 -10.53
CA SER A 251 -13.00 18.84 -11.55
C SER A 251 -11.88 18.64 -12.56
N SER A 252 -10.66 18.34 -12.12
CA SER A 252 -9.51 18.12 -13.00
C SER A 252 -9.66 16.88 -13.90
N MET A 253 -10.48 15.90 -13.48
CA MET A 253 -10.74 14.66 -14.21
C MET A 253 -12.04 14.67 -15.02
N ASN A 254 -12.80 15.78 -15.03
CA ASN A 254 -14.14 15.91 -15.62
C ASN A 254 -15.15 14.88 -15.09
N LEU A 255 -15.14 14.63 -13.77
CA LEU A 255 -16.03 13.70 -13.08
C LEU A 255 -17.03 14.47 -12.22
N ILE A 256 -18.32 14.27 -12.44
CA ILE A 256 -19.37 14.81 -11.58
C ILE A 256 -19.62 13.83 -10.43
N PRO A 257 -19.64 14.27 -9.17
CA PRO A 257 -19.97 13.37 -8.07
C PRO A 257 -21.42 12.89 -8.14
N SER A 258 -21.69 11.72 -7.58
CA SER A 258 -23.06 11.23 -7.36
C SER A 258 -23.78 12.10 -6.33
N ALA A 259 -25.10 12.04 -6.31
CA ALA A 259 -25.91 12.71 -5.29
C ALA A 259 -25.61 12.14 -3.89
N VAL A 260 -26.01 12.85 -2.85
CA VAL A 260 -25.97 12.35 -1.47
C VAL A 260 -26.93 11.14 -1.34
N ALA A 261 -26.52 10.13 -0.62
CA ALA A 261 -27.30 8.93 -0.36
C ALA A 261 -28.54 9.22 0.51
N SER A 262 -29.50 8.30 0.51
CA SER A 262 -30.68 8.39 1.38
C SER A 262 -30.31 8.30 2.86
N GLU A 263 -31.11 8.85 3.72
CA GLU A 263 -30.92 8.80 5.18
C GLU A 263 -30.80 7.34 5.69
N SER A 264 -31.61 6.44 5.16
CA SER A 264 -31.54 5.01 5.50
C SER A 264 -30.21 4.37 5.09
N THR A 265 -29.70 4.72 3.91
CA THR A 265 -28.36 4.28 3.46
C THR A 265 -27.26 4.82 4.37
N LEU A 266 -27.32 6.11 4.74
CA LEU A 266 -26.34 6.72 5.64
C LEU A 266 -26.38 6.10 7.04
N LEU A 267 -27.57 5.83 7.58
CA LEU A 267 -27.76 5.16 8.85
C LEU A 267 -27.09 3.76 8.84
N ARG A 268 -27.44 2.93 7.84
CA ARG A 268 -26.91 1.58 7.67
C ARG A 268 -25.40 1.62 7.52
N ARG A 269 -24.89 2.48 6.67
CA ARG A 269 -23.45 2.64 6.40
C ARG A 269 -22.68 3.05 7.66
N ALA A 270 -23.19 4.01 8.44
CA ALA A 270 -22.54 4.45 9.67
C ALA A 270 -22.44 3.31 10.71
N HIS A 271 -23.47 2.51 10.88
CA HIS A 271 -23.44 1.34 11.76
C HIS A 271 -22.41 0.31 11.28
N LEU A 272 -22.39 -0.02 9.99
CA LEU A 272 -21.47 -1.00 9.44
C LEU A 272 -20.01 -0.52 9.50
N ASP A 273 -19.76 0.77 9.25
CA ASP A 273 -18.41 1.35 9.25
C ASP A 273 -17.82 1.53 10.65
N LEU A 274 -18.64 1.93 11.62
CA LEU A 274 -18.13 2.23 12.96
C LEU A 274 -18.16 1.03 13.89
N ILE A 275 -19.22 0.23 13.85
CA ILE A 275 -19.45 -0.85 14.83
C ILE A 275 -19.61 -2.25 14.19
N GLY A 276 -19.57 -2.37 12.86
CA GLY A 276 -19.67 -3.65 12.17
C GLY A 276 -21.00 -4.38 12.42
N ARG A 277 -22.09 -3.66 12.60
CA ARG A 277 -23.41 -4.20 12.92
C ARG A 277 -24.51 -3.47 12.16
N LEU A 278 -25.59 -4.16 11.83
CA LEU A 278 -26.80 -3.52 11.35
C LEU A 278 -27.54 -2.77 12.47
N PRO A 279 -28.23 -1.64 12.18
CA PRO A 279 -29.12 -1.06 13.18
C PRO A 279 -30.28 -2.02 13.46
N THR A 280 -30.78 -1.99 14.69
CA THR A 280 -32.03 -2.68 15.05
C THR A 280 -33.23 -1.99 14.38
N ALA A 281 -34.39 -2.66 14.30
CA ALA A 281 -35.60 -2.05 13.75
C ALA A 281 -35.98 -0.76 14.49
N ASP A 282 -35.83 -0.72 15.81
CA ASP A 282 -36.18 0.44 16.62
C ASP A 282 -35.18 1.59 16.43
N GLU A 283 -33.87 1.33 16.32
CA GLU A 283 -32.87 2.33 15.96
C GLU A 283 -33.15 2.92 14.58
N ALA A 284 -33.45 2.05 13.58
CA ALA A 284 -33.76 2.50 12.23
C ALA A 284 -35.05 3.33 12.21
N ARG A 285 -36.12 2.86 12.85
CA ARG A 285 -37.40 3.58 12.93
C ARG A 285 -37.23 4.92 13.62
N SER A 286 -36.56 4.96 14.76
CA SER A 286 -36.33 6.20 15.51
C SER A 286 -35.53 7.22 14.72
N PHE A 287 -34.50 6.79 14.03
CA PHE A 287 -33.68 7.68 13.20
C PHE A 287 -34.44 8.24 11.99
N LEU A 288 -35.23 7.39 11.31
CA LEU A 288 -35.97 7.80 10.13
C LEU A 288 -37.11 8.76 10.41
N VAL A 289 -37.72 8.72 11.60
CA VAL A 289 -38.78 9.66 12.00
C VAL A 289 -38.26 10.90 12.71
N ASP A 290 -36.99 10.92 13.13
CA ASP A 290 -36.37 12.09 13.77
C ASP A 290 -36.20 13.21 12.73
N SER A 291 -36.81 14.37 12.99
CA SER A 291 -36.72 15.58 12.14
C SER A 291 -35.57 16.51 12.51
N ASN A 292 -34.75 16.16 13.51
CA ASN A 292 -33.64 16.99 13.92
C ASN A 292 -32.55 17.04 12.86
N PRO A 293 -32.12 18.22 12.40
CA PRO A 293 -31.07 18.33 11.37
C PRO A 293 -29.70 17.77 11.81
N GLU A 294 -29.43 17.71 13.11
CA GLU A 294 -28.19 17.17 13.68
C GLU A 294 -28.27 15.68 14.05
N LYS A 295 -29.34 14.99 13.63
CA LYS A 295 -29.56 13.57 13.98
C LYS A 295 -28.43 12.66 13.52
N PHE A 296 -27.82 12.93 12.37
CA PHE A 296 -26.71 12.15 11.83
C PHE A 296 -25.43 12.33 12.64
N GLU A 297 -25.11 13.56 13.00
CA GLU A 297 -23.96 13.91 13.84
C GLU A 297 -24.06 13.23 15.21
N ARG A 298 -25.23 13.28 15.85
CA ARG A 298 -25.51 12.58 17.12
C ARG A 298 -25.42 11.06 16.99
N LEU A 299 -25.89 10.52 15.86
CA LEU A 299 -25.74 9.09 15.56
C LEU A 299 -24.27 8.69 15.53
N VAL A 300 -23.43 9.40 14.78
CA VAL A 300 -22.00 9.12 14.69
C VAL A 300 -21.33 9.16 16.07
N GLU A 301 -21.61 10.17 16.87
CA GLU A 301 -21.06 10.29 18.23
C GLU A 301 -21.51 9.13 19.11
N SER A 302 -22.80 8.78 19.07
CA SER A 302 -23.33 7.66 19.88
C SER A 302 -22.73 6.30 19.49
N LEU A 303 -22.52 6.05 18.18
CA LEU A 303 -21.92 4.81 17.71
C LEU A 303 -20.45 4.67 18.10
N LEU A 304 -19.70 5.78 18.11
CA LEU A 304 -18.30 5.79 18.53
C LEU A 304 -18.12 5.48 20.03
N GLU A 305 -19.13 5.69 20.85
CA GLU A 305 -19.11 5.38 22.29
C GLU A 305 -19.59 3.95 22.64
N ARG A 306 -20.12 3.21 21.68
CA ARG A 306 -20.58 1.84 21.88
C ARG A 306 -19.43 0.86 22.05
N SER A 307 -19.65 -0.18 22.86
CA SER A 307 -18.65 -1.26 23.07
C SER A 307 -18.31 -2.01 21.80
N GLU A 308 -19.26 -2.16 20.88
CA GLU A 308 -19.07 -2.83 19.58
C GLU A 308 -18.01 -2.11 18.71
N TYR A 309 -17.79 -0.80 18.90
CA TYR A 309 -16.70 -0.09 18.25
C TYR A 309 -15.34 -0.74 18.58
N SER A 310 -15.09 -0.99 19.84
CA SER A 310 -13.83 -1.60 20.26
C SER A 310 -13.66 -3.03 19.74
N ASP A 311 -14.72 -3.83 19.73
CA ASP A 311 -14.69 -5.20 19.20
C ASP A 311 -14.39 -5.20 17.69
N PHE A 312 -15.08 -4.35 16.95
CA PHE A 312 -14.94 -4.30 15.50
C PHE A 312 -13.56 -3.78 15.05
N TRP A 313 -13.06 -2.72 15.66
CA TRP A 313 -11.75 -2.17 15.30
C TRP A 313 -10.60 -3.03 15.81
N ALA A 314 -10.75 -3.69 16.97
CA ALA A 314 -9.80 -4.69 17.43
C ALA A 314 -9.73 -5.90 16.49
N ASN A 315 -10.86 -6.36 15.96
CA ASN A 315 -10.88 -7.44 14.96
C ASN A 315 -10.11 -7.09 13.70
N LYS A 316 -10.24 -5.83 13.21
CA LYS A 316 -9.45 -5.34 12.05
C LYS A 316 -7.94 -5.38 12.31
N TRP A 317 -7.50 -4.97 13.48
CA TRP A 317 -6.09 -5.04 13.86
C TRP A 317 -5.61 -6.45 14.16
N ALA A 318 -6.49 -7.33 14.64
CA ALA A 318 -6.19 -8.75 14.77
C ALA A 318 -5.91 -9.42 13.41
N ASP A 319 -6.56 -8.99 12.33
CA ASP A 319 -6.23 -9.40 10.96
C ASP A 319 -4.80 -9.01 10.57
N LEU A 320 -4.38 -7.80 10.91
CA LEU A 320 -3.08 -7.24 10.50
C LEU A 320 -1.92 -7.84 11.30
N LEU A 321 -2.10 -8.03 12.61
CA LEU A 321 -1.07 -8.57 13.50
C LEU A 321 -1.07 -10.11 13.55
N ARG A 322 -2.22 -10.73 13.42
CA ARG A 322 -2.53 -12.17 13.28
C ARG A 322 -1.46 -13.11 13.85
N PRO A 323 -1.26 -13.11 15.17
CA PRO A 323 -0.29 -14.02 15.78
C PRO A 323 -0.75 -15.47 15.61
N ASN A 324 0.17 -16.35 15.22
CA ASN A 324 -0.14 -17.75 15.04
C ASN A 324 -0.23 -18.45 16.42
N PRO A 325 -1.41 -18.92 16.87
CA PRO A 325 -1.55 -19.55 18.19
C PRO A 325 -0.67 -20.79 18.39
N TYR A 326 -0.24 -21.45 17.32
CA TYR A 326 0.69 -22.58 17.42
C TYR A 326 2.14 -22.12 17.71
N ARG A 327 2.50 -20.91 17.30
CA ARG A 327 3.82 -20.32 17.60
C ARG A 327 3.82 -19.63 18.96
N VAL A 328 2.78 -18.84 19.25
CA VAL A 328 2.77 -17.97 20.44
C VAL A 328 2.00 -18.56 21.61
N GLY A 329 1.11 -19.53 21.37
CA GLY A 329 0.22 -20.12 22.35
C GLY A 329 -1.08 -19.34 22.56
N ILE A 330 -2.13 -20.05 22.94
CA ILE A 330 -3.49 -19.51 23.14
C ILE A 330 -3.50 -18.33 24.13
N LYS A 331 -2.82 -18.46 25.28
CA LYS A 331 -2.80 -17.40 26.30
C LYS A 331 -2.18 -16.09 25.80
N ALA A 332 -1.11 -16.16 25.01
CA ALA A 332 -0.50 -14.97 24.44
C ALA A 332 -1.38 -14.33 23.35
N THR A 333 -2.08 -15.16 22.55
CA THR A 333 -3.04 -14.65 21.55
C THR A 333 -4.22 -13.95 22.22
N LEU A 334 -4.79 -14.53 23.28
CA LEU A 334 -5.86 -13.91 24.07
C LEU A 334 -5.37 -12.62 24.76
N SER A 335 -4.13 -12.60 25.23
CA SER A 335 -3.54 -11.39 25.83
C SER A 335 -3.43 -10.25 24.80
N LEU A 336 -3.03 -10.57 23.55
CA LEU A 336 -3.00 -9.58 22.46
C LEU A 336 -4.41 -9.11 22.09
N ASP A 337 -5.38 -10.01 21.95
CA ASP A 337 -6.78 -9.65 21.69
C ASP A 337 -7.32 -8.69 22.77
N SER A 338 -7.07 -9.00 24.04
CA SER A 338 -7.44 -8.13 25.16
C SER A 338 -6.75 -6.76 25.10
N PHE A 339 -5.46 -6.71 24.73
CA PHE A 339 -4.75 -5.45 24.54
C PHE A 339 -5.40 -4.61 23.44
N LEU A 340 -5.72 -5.21 22.28
CA LEU A 340 -6.35 -4.51 21.16
C LEU A 340 -7.73 -3.95 21.56
N ARG A 341 -8.60 -4.76 22.17
CA ARG A 341 -9.93 -4.29 22.62
C ARG A 341 -9.83 -3.17 23.63
N ASN A 342 -8.94 -3.27 24.60
CA ASN A 342 -8.71 -2.24 25.59
C ASN A 342 -8.18 -0.94 24.97
N ALA A 343 -7.27 -1.02 24.01
CA ALA A 343 -6.73 0.14 23.30
C ALA A 343 -7.84 0.92 22.57
N PHE A 344 -8.74 0.24 21.87
CA PHE A 344 -9.87 0.88 21.20
C PHE A 344 -10.97 1.35 22.17
N ALA A 345 -11.26 0.60 23.22
CA ALA A 345 -12.23 1.00 24.23
C ALA A 345 -11.80 2.27 24.98
N GLN A 346 -10.50 2.42 25.25
CA GLN A 346 -9.92 3.61 25.88
C GLN A 346 -9.62 4.74 24.90
N ASN A 347 -9.91 4.55 23.62
CA ASN A 347 -9.54 5.48 22.52
C ASN A 347 -8.06 5.89 22.61
N LEU A 348 -7.17 4.90 22.75
CA LEU A 348 -5.72 5.13 22.85
C LEU A 348 -5.24 5.88 21.60
N PRO A 349 -4.54 7.03 21.73
CA PRO A 349 -3.99 7.74 20.58
C PRO A 349 -3.13 6.81 19.72
N TYR A 350 -3.23 6.93 18.41
CA TYR A 350 -2.59 5.99 17.47
C TYR A 350 -1.07 5.90 17.62
N ASP A 351 -0.40 7.02 17.86
CA ASP A 351 1.04 7.08 18.12
C ASP A 351 1.42 6.34 19.43
N GLU A 352 0.60 6.48 20.47
CA GLU A 352 0.76 5.78 21.73
C GLU A 352 0.48 4.27 21.59
N PHE A 353 -0.54 3.89 20.81
CA PHE A 353 -0.83 2.50 20.44
C PHE A 353 0.39 1.84 19.78
N VAL A 354 0.98 2.50 18.78
CA VAL A 354 2.17 2.02 18.08
C VAL A 354 3.38 1.99 19.01
N ARG A 355 3.54 2.99 19.88
CA ARG A 355 4.60 3.03 20.88
C ARG A 355 4.54 1.81 21.81
N GLN A 356 3.36 1.50 22.33
CA GLN A 356 3.16 0.34 23.21
C GLN A 356 3.46 -0.98 22.51
N LEU A 357 3.11 -1.12 21.24
CA LEU A 357 3.43 -2.32 20.45
C LEU A 357 4.94 -2.43 20.20
N VAL A 358 5.57 -1.41 19.63
CA VAL A 358 6.96 -1.47 19.16
C VAL A 358 7.98 -1.55 20.29
N THR A 359 7.68 -0.96 21.47
CA THR A 359 8.58 -0.97 22.63
C THR A 359 8.17 -1.98 23.71
N ALA A 360 7.22 -2.87 23.42
CA ALA A 360 6.71 -3.83 24.39
C ALA A 360 7.79 -4.71 24.99
N THR A 361 7.68 -4.93 26.31
CA THR A 361 8.51 -5.84 27.10
C THR A 361 7.65 -6.55 28.14
N GLY A 362 8.19 -7.57 28.77
CA GLY A 362 7.49 -8.33 29.82
C GLY A 362 6.88 -9.63 29.32
N SER A 363 6.09 -10.26 30.16
CA SER A 363 5.44 -11.53 29.90
C SER A 363 4.39 -11.40 28.79
N THR A 364 4.44 -12.26 27.78
CA THR A 364 3.44 -12.32 26.70
C THR A 364 2.05 -12.76 27.19
N TRP A 365 1.93 -13.28 28.42
CA TRP A 365 0.63 -13.60 29.03
C TRP A 365 0.00 -12.41 29.75
N ARG A 366 0.80 -11.40 30.17
CA ARG A 366 0.35 -10.23 30.93
C ARG A 366 0.40 -8.94 30.13
N ASN A 367 1.32 -8.86 29.17
CA ASN A 367 1.43 -7.75 28.23
C ASN A 367 1.20 -8.25 26.81
N GLY A 368 -0.04 -8.11 26.33
CA GLY A 368 -0.45 -8.58 25.01
C GLY A 368 0.37 -7.98 23.86
N ALA A 369 0.77 -6.70 23.97
CA ALA A 369 1.60 -6.05 22.97
C ALA A 369 2.94 -6.77 22.74
N ALA A 370 3.51 -7.43 23.75
CA ALA A 370 4.76 -8.18 23.63
C ALA A 370 4.65 -9.44 22.76
N THR A 371 3.43 -9.91 22.49
CA THR A 371 3.17 -11.12 21.69
C THR A 371 3.69 -11.01 20.27
N ILE A 372 3.74 -9.80 19.68
CA ILE A 372 4.28 -9.59 18.33
C ILE A 372 5.73 -10.05 18.21
N PHE A 373 6.55 -9.87 19.25
CA PHE A 373 7.95 -10.31 19.28
C PHE A 373 8.10 -11.82 19.47
N ARG A 374 7.10 -12.47 20.03
CA ARG A 374 7.07 -13.93 20.10
C ARG A 374 6.71 -14.57 18.76
N ASP A 375 5.86 -13.93 17.98
CA ASP A 375 5.47 -14.38 16.64
C ASP A 375 6.55 -14.09 15.60
N ARG A 376 7.12 -12.89 15.65
CA ARG A 376 8.22 -12.43 14.80
C ARG A 376 9.48 -12.32 15.65
N ARG A 377 10.40 -13.26 15.48
CA ARG A 377 11.54 -13.42 16.41
C ARG A 377 12.85 -12.78 15.94
N SER A 378 13.07 -12.70 14.65
CA SER A 378 14.28 -12.10 14.10
C SER A 378 14.08 -10.61 13.80
N PRO A 379 15.14 -9.78 13.93
CA PRO A 379 15.06 -8.35 13.61
C PRO A 379 14.55 -8.04 12.22
N ASP A 380 14.84 -8.89 11.23
CA ASP A 380 14.40 -8.74 9.85
C ASP A 380 12.91 -9.03 9.67
N GLU A 381 12.34 -10.04 10.36
CA GLU A 381 10.89 -10.28 10.38
C GLU A 381 10.14 -9.12 11.07
N ILE A 382 10.69 -8.63 12.19
CA ILE A 382 10.07 -7.53 12.94
C ILE A 382 10.04 -6.25 12.10
N VAL A 383 11.16 -5.88 11.47
CA VAL A 383 11.23 -4.64 10.69
C VAL A 383 10.37 -4.70 9.44
N THR A 384 10.26 -5.86 8.78
CA THR A 384 9.37 -6.07 7.64
C THR A 384 7.93 -5.77 8.03
N MET A 385 7.46 -6.34 9.13
CA MET A 385 6.10 -6.09 9.64
C MET A 385 5.89 -4.62 10.02
N ILE A 386 6.79 -4.03 10.80
CA ILE A 386 6.64 -2.66 11.33
C ILE A 386 6.67 -1.63 10.20
N SER A 387 7.60 -1.76 9.25
CA SER A 387 7.67 -0.82 8.12
C SER A 387 6.41 -0.88 7.25
N GLN A 388 5.88 -2.05 7.02
CA GLN A 388 4.68 -2.25 6.21
C GLN A 388 3.41 -1.78 6.93
N LEU A 389 3.24 -2.13 8.22
CA LEU A 389 2.04 -1.78 8.96
C LEU A 389 1.96 -0.29 9.33
N PHE A 390 3.07 0.30 9.78
CA PHE A 390 3.05 1.62 10.40
C PHE A 390 3.67 2.73 9.54
N LEU A 391 4.50 2.38 8.57
CA LEU A 391 5.06 3.36 7.61
C LEU A 391 4.46 3.21 6.20
N GLY A 392 3.75 2.11 5.93
CA GLY A 392 3.25 1.83 4.59
C GLY A 392 4.36 1.57 3.57
N VAL A 393 5.52 1.09 4.01
CA VAL A 393 6.69 0.85 3.16
C VAL A 393 7.00 -0.65 3.13
N ARG A 394 6.91 -1.26 1.95
CA ARG A 394 7.23 -2.67 1.72
C ARG A 394 8.73 -2.83 1.52
N LEU A 395 9.47 -3.15 2.58
CA LEU A 395 10.93 -3.27 2.53
C LEU A 395 11.45 -4.68 2.23
N GLU A 396 10.59 -5.69 2.13
CA GLU A 396 11.02 -7.09 2.04
C GLU A 396 12.00 -7.35 0.89
N CYS A 397 11.81 -6.71 -0.27
CA CYS A 397 12.74 -6.83 -1.40
C CYS A 397 14.15 -6.35 -1.05
N ALA A 398 14.26 -5.29 -0.22
CA ALA A 398 15.54 -4.74 0.20
C ALA A 398 16.35 -5.66 1.13
N LYS A 399 15.73 -6.71 1.67
CA LYS A 399 16.41 -7.76 2.45
C LYS A 399 17.49 -8.50 1.63
N CYS A 400 17.25 -8.71 0.32
CA CYS A 400 18.11 -9.53 -0.52
C CYS A 400 18.88 -8.74 -1.59
N HIS A 401 18.32 -7.64 -2.09
CA HIS A 401 18.88 -6.83 -3.18
C HIS A 401 18.38 -5.38 -3.12
N GLN A 402 18.83 -4.53 -4.02
CA GLN A 402 18.27 -3.18 -4.17
C GLN A 402 16.76 -3.28 -4.46
N HIS A 403 15.97 -2.50 -3.73
CA HIS A 403 14.52 -2.51 -3.93
C HIS A 403 14.16 -2.10 -5.37
N PRO A 404 13.31 -2.86 -6.09
CA PRO A 404 13.06 -2.60 -7.52
C PRO A 404 12.29 -1.29 -7.80
N PHE A 405 11.60 -0.73 -6.82
CA PHE A 405 10.75 0.45 -6.97
C PHE A 405 11.04 1.56 -5.95
N GLU A 406 12.09 1.39 -5.14
CA GLU A 406 12.51 2.32 -4.10
C GLU A 406 14.03 2.47 -4.08
N VAL A 407 14.50 3.49 -3.39
CA VAL A 407 15.93 3.78 -3.26
C VAL A 407 16.63 2.92 -2.20
N TYR A 408 15.90 2.12 -1.44
CA TYR A 408 16.41 1.34 -0.32
C TYR A 408 17.13 0.07 -0.77
N GLY A 409 18.26 -0.19 -0.14
CA GLY A 409 19.05 -1.41 -0.33
C GLY A 409 19.20 -2.23 0.95
N GLN A 410 20.00 -3.30 0.88
CA GLN A 410 20.26 -4.19 2.02
C GLN A 410 20.77 -3.43 3.25
N LYS A 411 21.68 -2.48 3.06
CA LYS A 411 22.23 -1.70 4.16
C LYS A 411 21.16 -0.88 4.89
N ASP A 412 20.21 -0.29 4.17
CA ASP A 412 19.12 0.48 4.77
C ASP A 412 18.18 -0.45 5.54
N PHE A 413 17.81 -1.61 4.93
CA PHE A 413 16.97 -2.61 5.56
C PHE A 413 17.57 -3.12 6.89
N TYR A 414 18.82 -3.58 6.88
CA TYR A 414 19.45 -4.14 8.07
C TYR A 414 19.87 -3.07 9.09
N SER A 415 20.11 -1.83 8.66
CA SER A 415 20.29 -0.71 9.59
C SER A 415 18.99 -0.36 10.32
N LEU A 416 17.84 -0.43 9.64
CA LEU A 416 16.54 -0.30 10.31
C LEU A 416 16.26 -1.51 11.23
N ALA A 417 16.60 -2.73 10.82
CA ALA A 417 16.48 -3.93 11.65
C ALA A 417 17.35 -3.86 12.91
N ALA A 418 18.45 -3.11 12.88
CA ALA A 418 19.36 -2.98 14.02
C ALA A 418 18.72 -2.32 15.26
N PHE A 419 17.61 -1.57 15.12
CA PHE A 419 16.81 -1.11 16.25
C PHE A 419 16.26 -2.25 17.10
N PHE A 420 16.09 -3.44 16.53
CA PHE A 420 15.56 -4.64 17.16
C PHE A 420 16.64 -5.65 17.56
N GLY A 421 17.91 -5.36 17.32
CA GLY A 421 19.03 -6.26 17.63
C GLY A 421 19.13 -6.64 19.11
N ARG A 422 18.60 -5.79 20.01
CA ARG A 422 18.61 -6.02 21.47
C ARG A 422 17.32 -6.62 22.03
N VAL A 423 16.37 -7.05 21.18
CA VAL A 423 15.20 -7.79 21.64
C VAL A 423 15.64 -9.18 22.11
N GLY A 424 15.47 -9.44 23.39
CA GLY A 424 15.83 -10.72 24.02
C GLY A 424 14.62 -11.48 24.53
N TYR A 425 14.79 -12.79 24.70
CA TYR A 425 13.76 -13.72 25.06
C TYR A 425 14.16 -14.51 26.30
N LYS A 426 13.28 -14.57 27.32
CA LYS A 426 13.42 -15.44 28.49
C LYS A 426 12.21 -16.35 28.58
N GLY A 427 12.39 -17.63 28.33
CA GLY A 427 11.35 -18.64 28.42
C GLY A 427 11.31 -19.31 29.78
N ALA A 428 10.14 -19.76 30.19
CA ALA A 428 9.95 -20.61 31.38
C ALA A 428 10.06 -22.10 31.01
N GLY A 429 11.26 -22.55 30.62
CA GLY A 429 11.63 -23.96 30.58
C GLY A 429 11.25 -24.79 29.35
N LEU A 430 10.55 -24.25 28.37
CA LEU A 430 10.25 -24.96 27.11
C LEU A 430 10.76 -24.18 25.92
N SER A 431 11.49 -24.87 25.02
CA SER A 431 12.01 -24.26 23.80
C SER A 431 10.88 -23.96 22.81
N PRO A 432 10.89 -22.81 22.14
CA PRO A 432 10.06 -22.63 20.95
C PRO A 432 10.39 -23.69 19.87
N PRO A 433 9.38 -24.16 19.11
CA PRO A 433 8.06 -23.62 18.91
C PRO A 433 6.98 -24.21 19.82
N ILE A 434 7.33 -24.84 20.94
CA ILE A 434 6.33 -25.44 21.83
C ILE A 434 5.57 -24.31 22.55
N SER A 435 4.33 -24.13 22.17
CA SER A 435 3.49 -22.99 22.50
C SER A 435 2.96 -22.93 23.94
N GLY A 436 3.28 -23.93 24.77
CA GLY A 436 2.68 -24.08 26.09
C GLY A 436 3.29 -23.24 27.21
N GLY A 437 4.45 -22.61 27.01
CA GLY A 437 5.20 -21.88 28.04
C GLY A 437 4.99 -20.37 28.03
N GLU A 438 5.17 -19.73 29.20
CA GLU A 438 5.27 -18.29 29.30
C GLU A 438 6.63 -17.83 28.73
N GLU A 439 6.62 -16.79 27.91
CA GLU A 439 7.82 -16.14 27.42
C GLU A 439 7.80 -14.66 27.78
N THR A 440 8.96 -14.16 28.23
CA THR A 440 9.16 -12.76 28.62
C THR A 440 10.08 -12.08 27.61
N ILE A 441 9.62 -10.99 27.05
CA ILE A 441 10.42 -10.15 26.15
C ILE A 441 11.21 -9.16 27.00
N VAL A 442 12.52 -9.08 26.76
CA VAL A 442 13.44 -8.20 27.50
C VAL A 442 14.29 -7.38 26.54
N VAL A 443 14.84 -6.27 27.04
CA VAL A 443 15.91 -5.55 26.36
C VAL A 443 17.23 -6.14 26.81
N ALA A 444 17.93 -6.83 25.92
CA ALA A 444 19.24 -7.41 26.21
C ALA A 444 20.32 -6.31 26.36
N ALA A 445 21.33 -6.57 27.17
CA ALA A 445 22.45 -5.64 27.34
C ALA A 445 23.25 -5.45 26.03
N THR A 446 23.35 -6.52 25.23
CA THR A 446 24.03 -6.54 23.93
C THR A 446 23.15 -7.18 22.89
N GLY A 447 23.41 -6.86 21.63
CA GLY A 447 22.74 -7.42 20.47
C GLY A 447 23.11 -6.61 19.25
N GLU A 448 23.41 -7.27 18.16
CA GLU A 448 23.85 -6.63 16.92
C GLU A 448 23.15 -7.26 15.71
N VAL A 449 23.03 -6.47 14.66
CA VAL A 449 22.57 -6.93 13.35
C VAL A 449 23.74 -6.77 12.38
N ARG A 450 23.97 -7.80 11.57
CA ARG A 450 25.07 -7.83 10.61
C ARG A 450 24.55 -7.82 9.18
N HIS A 451 25.28 -7.15 8.31
CA HIS A 451 25.01 -7.20 6.88
C HIS A 451 25.29 -8.62 6.35
N PRO A 452 24.35 -9.26 5.64
CA PRO A 452 24.44 -10.67 5.29
C PRO A 452 25.62 -11.01 4.34
N LEU A 453 26.04 -10.07 3.50
CA LEU A 453 27.14 -10.28 2.55
C LEU A 453 28.50 -9.86 3.12
N THR A 454 28.59 -8.70 3.76
CA THR A 454 29.88 -8.14 4.23
C THR A 454 30.23 -8.50 5.66
N ASN A 455 29.25 -9.04 6.42
CA ASN A 455 29.37 -9.31 7.87
C ASN A 455 29.68 -8.06 8.72
N GLU A 456 29.54 -6.86 8.15
CA GLU A 456 29.66 -5.58 8.86
C GLU A 456 28.58 -5.48 9.93
N VAL A 457 28.94 -5.06 11.15
CA VAL A 457 27.96 -4.73 12.19
C VAL A 457 27.30 -3.41 11.83
N LEU A 458 25.97 -3.42 11.72
CA LEU A 458 25.21 -2.24 11.34
C LEU A 458 24.64 -1.53 12.56
N THR A 459 24.78 -0.21 12.57
CA THR A 459 24.21 0.65 13.60
C THR A 459 22.75 0.98 13.26
N PRO A 460 21.87 1.13 14.28
CA PRO A 460 20.51 1.56 14.06
C PRO A 460 20.45 2.89 13.28
N LYS A 461 19.76 2.87 12.13
CA LYS A 461 19.60 4.04 11.27
C LYS A 461 18.17 4.03 10.69
N PRO A 462 17.44 5.17 10.70
CA PRO A 462 16.13 5.28 10.07
C PRO A 462 16.27 5.31 8.56
N LEU A 463 15.16 5.05 7.85
CA LEU A 463 15.12 5.02 6.37
C LEU A 463 15.48 6.37 5.74
N PHE A 464 15.14 7.46 6.41
CA PHE A 464 15.41 8.82 5.96
C PHE A 464 15.63 9.74 7.16
N GLY A 465 16.29 10.86 6.93
CA GLY A 465 16.70 11.77 7.99
C GLY A 465 17.84 11.21 8.84
N THR A 466 18.09 11.84 9.96
CA THR A 466 19.11 11.45 10.92
C THR A 466 18.51 11.37 12.32
N LEU A 467 18.97 10.41 13.11
CA LEU A 467 18.71 10.38 14.55
C LEU A 467 19.95 10.88 15.28
N SER A 468 19.73 11.60 16.37
CA SER A 468 20.79 11.89 17.35
C SER A 468 21.32 10.58 17.90
N ASN A 469 22.57 10.59 18.42
CA ASN A 469 23.21 9.44 19.00
C ASN A 469 22.27 8.71 19.99
N ILE A 470 22.05 7.43 19.76
CA ILE A 470 21.23 6.59 20.65
C ILE A 470 22.11 6.18 21.82
N PRO A 471 21.77 6.56 23.07
CA PRO A 471 22.54 6.16 24.24
C PRO A 471 22.58 4.63 24.37
N LEU A 472 23.74 4.09 24.70
CA LEU A 472 23.95 2.63 24.80
C LEU A 472 23.10 1.96 25.91
N ASP A 473 22.72 2.72 26.93
CA ASP A 473 21.90 2.28 28.05
C ASP A 473 20.39 2.32 27.76
N GLN A 474 19.98 2.96 26.65
CA GLN A 474 18.58 3.06 26.26
C GLN A 474 18.17 1.95 25.30
N ASP A 475 16.88 1.64 25.30
CA ASP A 475 16.25 0.76 24.31
C ASP A 475 16.19 1.47 22.94
N PRO A 476 16.90 1.00 21.91
CA PRO A 476 16.92 1.64 20.60
C PRO A 476 15.52 1.80 19.97
N ARG A 477 14.57 0.92 20.29
CA ARG A 477 13.20 0.96 19.77
C ARG A 477 12.47 2.24 20.17
N ARG A 478 12.82 2.86 21.30
CA ARG A 478 12.25 4.16 21.72
C ARG A 478 12.62 5.28 20.75
N SER A 479 13.88 5.29 20.31
CA SER A 479 14.34 6.27 19.31
C SER A 479 13.70 6.02 17.95
N LEU A 480 13.48 4.77 17.56
CA LEU A 480 12.75 4.42 16.36
C LEU A 480 11.31 4.97 16.41
N VAL A 481 10.59 4.72 17.51
CA VAL A 481 9.21 5.22 17.65
C VAL A 481 9.16 6.73 17.65
N ALA A 482 10.07 7.41 18.36
CA ALA A 482 10.15 8.87 18.36
C ALA A 482 10.36 9.43 16.95
N TRP A 483 11.18 8.77 16.12
CA TRP A 483 11.34 9.13 14.71
C TRP A 483 10.07 8.83 13.89
N MET A 484 9.46 7.65 14.08
CA MET A 484 8.24 7.28 13.35
C MET A 484 7.11 8.26 13.61
N THR A 485 6.88 8.62 14.89
CA THR A 485 5.76 9.47 15.32
C THR A 485 6.07 10.97 15.26
N SER A 486 7.28 11.34 14.84
CA SER A 486 7.66 12.75 14.73
C SER A 486 6.76 13.49 13.74
N HIS A 487 6.56 14.77 13.99
CA HIS A 487 5.75 15.63 13.13
C HIS A 487 6.26 15.66 11.68
N ASP A 488 7.58 15.55 11.50
CA ASP A 488 8.23 15.61 10.18
C ASP A 488 8.20 14.28 9.43
N ASN A 489 7.77 13.18 10.07
CA ASN A 489 7.61 11.91 9.42
C ASN A 489 6.29 11.86 8.64
N ALA A 490 6.39 12.05 7.33
CA ALA A 490 5.21 12.04 6.46
C ALA A 490 4.58 10.64 6.29
N PHE A 491 5.34 9.55 6.47
CA PHE A 491 4.86 8.19 6.20
C PHE A 491 3.90 7.69 7.29
N PHE A 492 4.24 7.88 8.55
CA PHE A 492 3.50 7.33 9.69
C PHE A 492 2.02 7.74 9.67
N HIS A 493 1.76 9.03 9.62
CA HIS A 493 0.39 9.54 9.64
C HIS A 493 -0.35 9.24 8.34
N ARG A 494 0.33 9.33 7.18
CA ARG A 494 -0.26 8.97 5.89
C ARG A 494 -0.65 7.49 5.83
N ALA A 495 0.20 6.58 6.34
CA ALA A 495 -0.12 5.15 6.39
C ALA A 495 -1.34 4.87 7.28
N ALA A 496 -1.41 5.51 8.46
CA ALA A 496 -2.55 5.38 9.36
C ALA A 496 -3.87 5.81 8.73
N VAL A 497 -3.90 7.04 8.19
CA VAL A 497 -5.14 7.60 7.61
C VAL A 497 -5.52 6.89 6.30
N ASN A 498 -4.56 6.46 5.49
CA ASN A 498 -4.83 5.72 4.27
C ASN A 498 -5.51 4.38 4.56
N ARG A 499 -5.08 3.69 5.62
CA ARG A 499 -5.70 2.44 6.07
C ARG A 499 -7.12 2.65 6.57
N ILE A 500 -7.36 3.69 7.38
CA ILE A 500 -8.71 4.04 7.86
C ILE A 500 -9.61 4.41 6.68
N TRP A 501 -9.12 5.21 5.75
CA TRP A 501 -9.85 5.60 4.54
C TRP A 501 -10.23 4.39 3.69
N ALA A 502 -9.29 3.47 3.46
CA ALA A 502 -9.55 2.25 2.70
C ALA A 502 -10.61 1.34 3.34
N GLU A 503 -10.65 1.27 4.67
CA GLU A 503 -11.69 0.51 5.38
C GLU A 503 -13.09 1.10 5.18
N LEU A 504 -13.20 2.42 5.05
CA LEU A 504 -14.48 3.10 4.85
C LEU A 504 -14.92 3.11 3.37
N PHE A 505 -13.99 3.34 2.45
CA PHE A 505 -14.29 3.52 1.02
C PHE A 505 -14.02 2.28 0.15
N GLY A 506 -13.37 1.24 0.70
CA GLY A 506 -13.01 0.02 -0.02
C GLY A 506 -11.72 0.11 -0.83
N VAL A 507 -11.19 1.32 -1.05
CA VAL A 507 -9.94 1.59 -1.74
C VAL A 507 -9.18 2.72 -1.03
N GLY A 508 -7.87 2.57 -0.88
CA GLY A 508 -7.03 3.61 -0.27
C GLY A 508 -6.77 4.77 -1.22
N VAL A 509 -6.40 5.93 -0.66
CA VAL A 509 -5.84 7.04 -1.45
C VAL A 509 -4.52 6.63 -2.10
N VAL A 510 -3.77 5.76 -1.43
CA VAL A 510 -2.72 4.91 -2.00
C VAL A 510 -3.21 3.48 -1.95
N ASP A 511 -3.18 2.79 -3.08
CA ASP A 511 -3.59 1.39 -3.18
C ASP A 511 -2.51 0.57 -3.92
N PRO A 512 -2.02 -0.55 -3.37
CA PRO A 512 -2.34 -1.16 -2.06
C PRO A 512 -2.03 -0.25 -0.86
N VAL A 513 -2.81 -0.38 0.22
CA VAL A 513 -2.80 0.55 1.39
C VAL A 513 -1.47 0.67 2.13
N ASP A 514 -0.59 -0.31 1.96
CA ASP A 514 0.70 -0.46 2.62
C ASP A 514 1.89 -0.29 1.64
N ASP A 515 1.66 0.42 0.53
CA ASP A 515 2.65 0.60 -0.54
C ASP A 515 2.82 2.08 -0.93
N LEU A 516 3.18 2.90 0.09
CA LEU A 516 3.44 4.33 -0.06
C LEU A 516 4.85 4.56 -0.64
N ARG A 517 4.99 4.43 -1.92
CA ARG A 517 6.26 4.64 -2.63
C ARG A 517 6.11 5.69 -3.74
N ALA A 518 7.23 6.31 -4.13
CA ALA A 518 7.23 7.33 -5.17
C ALA A 518 6.64 6.84 -6.51
N THR A 519 6.80 5.56 -6.82
CA THR A 519 6.29 4.93 -8.05
C THR A 519 4.81 4.48 -7.96
N ASN A 520 4.19 4.62 -6.77
CA ASN A 520 2.77 4.38 -6.52
C ASN A 520 2.19 5.60 -5.78
N PRO A 521 2.09 6.76 -6.42
CA PRO A 521 1.64 7.98 -5.77
C PRO A 521 0.16 7.91 -5.38
N PRO A 522 -0.24 8.70 -4.38
CA PRO A 522 -1.64 8.86 -4.03
C PRO A 522 -2.50 9.30 -5.22
N SER A 523 -3.70 8.75 -5.36
CA SER A 523 -4.69 9.22 -6.34
C SER A 523 -5.09 10.69 -6.11
N ASN A 524 -5.03 11.11 -4.85
CA ASN A 524 -5.25 12.49 -4.44
C ASN A 524 -4.28 12.87 -3.31
N PRO A 525 -3.08 13.42 -3.64
CA PRO A 525 -2.09 13.80 -2.64
C PRO A 525 -2.62 14.82 -1.62
N ALA A 526 -3.40 15.80 -2.07
CA ALA A 526 -3.95 16.83 -1.20
C ALA A 526 -4.94 16.24 -0.17
N LEU A 527 -5.77 15.27 -0.57
CA LEU A 527 -6.65 14.55 0.35
C LEU A 527 -5.87 13.78 1.40
N LEU A 528 -4.83 13.04 0.98
CA LEU A 528 -4.00 12.26 1.90
C LEU A 528 -3.29 13.16 2.92
N ASP A 529 -2.79 14.30 2.47
CA ASP A 529 -2.13 15.28 3.34
C ASP A 529 -3.12 15.95 4.32
N THR A 530 -4.33 16.28 3.84
CA THR A 530 -5.40 16.81 4.70
C THR A 530 -5.80 15.81 5.77
N LEU A 531 -6.01 14.54 5.41
CA LEU A 531 -6.31 13.46 6.36
C LEU A 531 -5.20 13.29 7.41
N ALA A 532 -3.93 13.27 6.96
CA ALA A 532 -2.78 13.15 7.86
C ALA A 532 -2.67 14.35 8.82
N GLN A 533 -2.96 15.55 8.33
CA GLN A 533 -2.95 16.76 9.14
C GLN A 533 -4.12 16.77 10.16
N GLU A 534 -5.32 16.31 9.76
CA GLU A 534 -6.45 16.15 10.68
C GLU A 534 -6.11 15.18 11.82
N LEU A 535 -5.50 14.03 11.51
CA LEU A 535 -5.07 13.08 12.55
C LEU A 535 -4.05 13.72 13.52
N LYS A 536 -3.06 14.45 12.99
CA LYS A 536 -2.05 15.16 13.79
C LYS A 536 -2.69 16.23 14.70
N ASN A 537 -3.52 17.09 14.14
CA ASN A 537 -4.16 18.20 14.85
C ASN A 537 -5.06 17.72 15.99
N ASN A 538 -5.65 16.54 15.83
CA ASN A 538 -6.50 15.91 16.83
C ASN A 538 -5.74 15.04 17.84
N GLY A 539 -4.40 15.11 17.91
CA GLY A 539 -3.59 14.33 18.84
C GLY A 539 -3.65 12.83 18.58
N CYS A 540 -3.65 12.44 17.32
CA CYS A 540 -3.73 11.04 16.86
C CYS A 540 -4.99 10.29 17.33
N ASP A 541 -6.09 11.00 17.61
CA ASP A 541 -7.38 10.46 18.03
C ASP A 541 -8.13 9.87 16.83
N GLN A 542 -8.28 8.56 16.82
CA GLN A 542 -8.92 7.83 15.70
C GLN A 542 -10.43 8.06 15.65
N LYS A 543 -11.13 8.18 16.79
CA LYS A 543 -12.58 8.45 16.82
C LYS A 543 -12.89 9.82 16.22
N LYS A 544 -12.10 10.84 16.53
CA LYS A 544 -12.26 12.20 15.94
C LYS A 544 -12.04 12.17 14.42
N LEU A 545 -11.01 11.46 13.95
CA LEU A 545 -10.79 11.31 12.51
C LEU A 545 -11.97 10.61 11.83
N LEU A 546 -12.48 9.52 12.39
CA LEU A 546 -13.66 8.82 11.87
C LEU A 546 -14.88 9.73 11.83
N SER A 547 -15.13 10.49 12.90
CA SER A 547 -16.21 11.50 12.94
C SER A 547 -16.06 12.54 11.81
N THR A 548 -14.84 13.06 11.59
CA THR A 548 -14.57 14.02 10.49
C THR A 548 -14.85 13.38 9.11
N ILE A 549 -14.45 12.13 8.89
CA ILE A 549 -14.67 11.45 7.61
C ILE A 549 -16.16 11.21 7.37
N LEU A 550 -16.89 10.66 8.36
CA LEU A 550 -18.31 10.34 8.19
C LEU A 550 -19.18 11.60 7.99
N ARG A 551 -18.77 12.74 8.54
CA ARG A 551 -19.45 14.03 8.34
C ARG A 551 -19.18 14.66 6.98
N SER A 552 -18.13 14.24 6.25
CA SER A 552 -17.80 14.77 4.92
C SER A 552 -18.90 14.49 3.90
N THR A 553 -19.07 15.40 2.95
CA THR A 553 -19.97 15.18 1.81
C THR A 553 -19.52 14.00 0.98
N VAL A 554 -18.21 13.80 0.83
CA VAL A 554 -17.62 12.70 0.05
C VAL A 554 -18.05 11.34 0.61
N TRP A 555 -18.05 11.14 1.93
CA TRP A 555 -18.50 9.88 2.51
C TRP A 555 -20.02 9.70 2.37
N LYS A 556 -20.78 10.80 2.39
CA LYS A 556 -22.24 10.78 2.24
C LYS A 556 -22.74 10.56 0.80
N LEU A 557 -21.85 10.48 -0.21
CA LEU A 557 -22.25 10.24 -1.59
C LEU A 557 -22.93 8.87 -1.76
N SER A 558 -23.85 8.79 -2.71
CA SER A 558 -24.50 7.55 -3.12
C SER A 558 -23.54 6.65 -3.89
N SER A 559 -23.76 5.33 -3.82
CA SER A 559 -23.07 4.34 -4.63
C SER A 559 -23.60 4.28 -6.08
N ILE A 560 -24.75 4.87 -6.36
CA ILE A 560 -25.38 4.89 -7.68
C ILE A 560 -24.56 5.78 -8.61
N PRO A 561 -24.01 5.24 -9.71
CA PRO A 561 -23.23 6.01 -10.65
C PRO A 561 -24.09 6.95 -11.49
N ASN A 562 -23.47 8.01 -12.01
CA ASN A 562 -24.02 8.85 -13.07
C ASN A 562 -23.28 8.65 -14.40
N ALA A 563 -23.67 9.37 -15.44
CA ALA A 563 -23.09 9.23 -16.77
C ALA A 563 -21.58 9.56 -16.85
N THR A 564 -21.05 10.29 -15.87
CA THR A 564 -19.63 10.71 -15.88
C THR A 564 -18.72 9.82 -15.02
N ASN A 565 -19.28 9.13 -14.01
CA ASN A 565 -18.49 8.46 -12.98
C ASN A 565 -18.71 6.93 -12.89
N SER A 566 -19.39 6.31 -13.86
CA SER A 566 -19.68 4.87 -13.85
C SER A 566 -18.40 4.01 -13.84
N SER A 567 -17.34 4.45 -14.52
CA SER A 567 -16.03 3.78 -14.57
C SER A 567 -15.02 4.29 -13.53
N ASP A 568 -15.42 5.24 -12.67
CA ASP A 568 -14.52 5.71 -11.62
C ASP A 568 -14.51 4.74 -10.44
N HIS A 569 -13.30 4.25 -10.11
CA HIS A 569 -13.03 3.35 -8.98
C HIS A 569 -11.91 3.87 -8.08
N ARG A 570 -11.46 5.14 -8.25
CA ARG A 570 -10.27 5.63 -7.57
C ARG A 570 -10.37 7.08 -7.07
N ASN A 571 -11.29 7.90 -7.63
CA ASN A 571 -11.34 9.33 -7.34
C ASN A 571 -12.45 9.73 -6.35
N TYR A 572 -13.19 8.77 -5.79
CA TYR A 572 -14.25 8.99 -4.79
C TYR A 572 -15.39 9.88 -5.29
N SER A 573 -15.69 9.83 -6.59
CA SER A 573 -16.83 10.54 -7.20
C SER A 573 -18.18 9.96 -6.79
N ARG A 574 -18.19 8.81 -6.16
CA ARG A 574 -19.32 8.12 -5.53
C ARG A 574 -18.82 7.25 -4.39
N HIS A 575 -19.70 6.78 -3.53
CA HIS A 575 -19.36 5.71 -2.60
C HIS A 575 -19.21 4.40 -3.39
N TYR A 576 -18.15 3.63 -3.13
CA TYR A 576 -17.96 2.34 -3.79
C TYR A 576 -18.64 1.25 -2.99
N ARG A 577 -19.48 0.47 -3.66
CA ARG A 577 -20.17 -0.66 -3.04
C ARG A 577 -19.18 -1.70 -2.57
N GLN A 578 -19.29 -2.12 -1.32
CA GLN A 578 -18.40 -3.09 -0.70
C GLN A 578 -19.19 -4.26 -0.14
N ARG A 579 -18.68 -5.49 -0.36
CA ARG A 579 -19.24 -6.66 0.31
C ARG A 579 -18.93 -6.57 1.82
N LEU A 580 -19.90 -6.96 2.65
CA LEU A 580 -19.69 -7.04 4.09
C LEU A 580 -18.56 -8.04 4.41
N ARG A 581 -17.77 -7.74 5.44
CA ARG A 581 -16.77 -8.68 5.97
C ARG A 581 -17.47 -9.95 6.42
N ALA A 582 -16.78 -11.08 6.34
CA ALA A 582 -17.36 -12.38 6.69
C ALA A 582 -17.99 -12.40 8.08
N GLU A 583 -17.29 -11.85 9.07
CA GLU A 583 -17.75 -11.77 10.46
C GLU A 583 -18.98 -10.86 10.60
N VAL A 584 -18.97 -9.72 9.92
CA VAL A 584 -20.10 -8.76 9.93
C VAL A 584 -21.33 -9.38 9.27
N LEU A 585 -21.15 -10.10 8.15
CA LEU A 585 -22.26 -10.77 7.46
C LEU A 585 -22.83 -11.93 8.28
N ALA A 586 -21.97 -12.72 8.95
CA ALA A 586 -22.42 -13.79 9.86
C ALA A 586 -23.25 -13.21 11.01
N ASP A 587 -22.73 -12.17 11.66
CA ASP A 587 -23.41 -11.49 12.75
C ASP A 587 -24.71 -10.78 12.29
N ALA A 588 -24.75 -10.25 11.06
CA ALA A 588 -25.95 -9.68 10.47
C ALA A 588 -27.05 -10.74 10.26
N ILE A 589 -26.69 -11.94 9.80
CA ILE A 589 -27.62 -13.06 9.67
C ILE A 589 -28.15 -13.49 11.05
N ASP A 590 -27.27 -13.55 12.06
CA ASP A 590 -27.67 -13.85 13.43
C ASP A 590 -28.63 -12.80 14.01
N ASP A 591 -28.35 -11.52 13.78
CA ASP A 591 -29.20 -10.39 14.21
C ASP A 591 -30.58 -10.41 13.56
N VAL A 592 -30.66 -10.64 12.24
CA VAL A 592 -31.95 -10.63 11.53
C VAL A 592 -32.78 -11.89 11.79
N THR A 593 -32.13 -13.04 11.97
CA THR A 593 -32.83 -14.30 12.33
C THR A 593 -33.10 -14.40 13.83
N GLN A 594 -32.33 -13.71 14.66
CA GLN A 594 -32.27 -13.82 16.14
C GLN A 594 -31.89 -15.22 16.66
N VAL A 595 -31.14 -15.95 15.85
CA VAL A 595 -30.60 -17.26 16.20
C VAL A 595 -29.06 -17.17 16.13
N PRO A 596 -28.39 -17.08 17.29
CA PRO A 596 -26.93 -16.88 17.31
C PRO A 596 -26.18 -18.11 16.82
N THR A 597 -25.03 -17.89 16.18
CA THR A 597 -24.06 -18.92 15.88
C THR A 597 -23.21 -19.23 17.10
N SER A 598 -23.04 -20.51 17.42
CA SER A 598 -22.13 -20.95 18.51
C SER A 598 -20.73 -21.18 17.94
N TYR A 599 -19.73 -20.55 18.54
CA TYR A 599 -18.32 -20.74 18.20
C TYR A 599 -17.59 -21.54 19.27
N ALA A 600 -16.82 -22.55 18.82
CA ALA A 600 -16.10 -23.43 19.75
C ALA A 600 -15.14 -22.64 20.66
N GLY A 601 -15.26 -22.84 21.98
CA GLY A 601 -14.39 -22.17 22.95
C GLY A 601 -14.79 -20.75 23.35
N LEU A 602 -15.95 -20.27 22.89
CA LEU A 602 -16.51 -18.97 23.24
C LEU A 602 -17.86 -19.14 23.94
N SER A 603 -18.35 -18.08 24.59
CA SER A 603 -19.70 -18.01 25.12
C SER A 603 -20.73 -18.18 23.99
N PRO A 604 -21.89 -18.84 24.23
CA PRO A 604 -22.94 -18.98 23.22
C PRO A 604 -23.47 -17.66 22.66
N GLU A 605 -23.30 -16.55 23.39
CA GLU A 605 -23.71 -15.20 22.95
C GLU A 605 -22.61 -14.42 22.20
N SER A 606 -21.44 -15.05 22.02
CA SER A 606 -20.32 -14.39 21.36
C SER A 606 -20.59 -14.22 19.87
N ARG A 607 -20.20 -13.07 19.35
CA ARG A 607 -20.34 -12.70 17.94
C ARG A 607 -19.11 -13.10 17.12
N ALA A 608 -19.26 -13.22 15.80
CA ALA A 608 -18.15 -13.52 14.90
C ALA A 608 -17.04 -12.45 14.93
N VAL A 609 -17.38 -11.16 15.06
CA VAL A 609 -16.41 -10.07 15.23
C VAL A 609 -15.60 -10.15 16.52
N GLN A 610 -16.02 -10.99 17.49
CA GLN A 610 -15.32 -11.21 18.75
C GLN A 610 -14.37 -12.42 18.71
N LEU A 611 -14.22 -13.09 17.58
CA LEU A 611 -13.29 -14.18 17.42
C LEU A 611 -11.84 -13.68 17.60
N TRP A 612 -11.17 -14.23 18.61
CA TRP A 612 -9.79 -13.89 18.96
C TRP A 612 -8.76 -14.58 18.06
N THR A 613 -9.18 -15.49 17.18
CA THR A 613 -8.31 -16.22 16.24
C THR A 613 -9.05 -16.66 14.99
N HIS A 614 -8.37 -16.57 13.85
CA HIS A 614 -8.87 -17.07 12.56
C HIS A 614 -8.88 -18.60 12.44
N ARG A 615 -8.34 -19.31 13.44
CA ARG A 615 -8.31 -20.79 13.48
C ARG A 615 -9.58 -21.43 14.04
N THR A 616 -10.53 -20.65 14.54
CA THR A 616 -11.87 -21.17 14.87
C THR A 616 -12.55 -21.63 13.58
N GLY A 617 -12.88 -22.95 13.50
CA GLY A 617 -13.52 -23.52 12.31
C GLY A 617 -14.86 -22.86 12.02
N SER A 618 -15.05 -22.37 10.80
CA SER A 618 -16.32 -21.86 10.31
C SER A 618 -16.30 -21.86 8.79
N ALA A 619 -17.04 -22.77 8.18
CA ALA A 619 -17.16 -22.85 6.72
C ALA A 619 -17.73 -21.54 6.14
N PHE A 620 -18.65 -20.88 6.84
CA PHE A 620 -19.20 -19.61 6.42
C PHE A 620 -18.11 -18.53 6.32
N LEU A 621 -17.34 -18.33 7.40
CA LEU A 621 -16.31 -17.30 7.43
C LEU A 621 -15.23 -17.53 6.37
N ASP A 622 -14.86 -18.81 6.15
CA ASP A 622 -13.85 -19.18 5.16
C ASP A 622 -14.34 -18.91 3.72
N VAL A 623 -15.60 -19.26 3.42
CA VAL A 623 -16.22 -18.98 2.10
C VAL A 623 -16.31 -17.47 1.85
N PHE A 624 -16.61 -16.67 2.89
CA PHE A 624 -16.77 -15.22 2.75
C PHE A 624 -15.47 -14.42 2.90
N GLY A 625 -14.30 -15.08 2.79
CA GLY A 625 -13.01 -14.40 2.64
C GLY A 625 -12.39 -13.97 3.95
N ARG A 626 -12.64 -14.70 5.06
CA ARG A 626 -11.82 -14.59 6.25
C ARG A 626 -10.36 -14.92 5.87
N PRO A 627 -9.35 -14.15 6.32
CA PRO A 627 -7.96 -14.42 5.98
C PRO A 627 -7.52 -15.83 6.36
N ASP A 628 -6.73 -16.49 5.50
CA ASP A 628 -6.18 -17.82 5.77
C ASP A 628 -5.25 -17.75 7.01
N PRO A 629 -5.54 -18.55 8.06
CA PRO A 629 -4.73 -18.57 9.27
C PRO A 629 -3.31 -19.13 9.07
N ASN A 630 -3.00 -19.72 7.92
CA ASN A 630 -1.69 -20.28 7.60
C ASN A 630 -0.79 -19.34 6.80
N GLN A 631 -1.34 -18.25 6.28
CA GLN A 631 -0.56 -17.23 5.58
C GLN A 631 -0.05 -16.17 6.54
N ASP A 632 1.14 -15.62 6.23
CA ASP A 632 1.71 -14.54 7.02
C ASP A 632 1.00 -13.20 6.74
N PRO A 633 0.77 -12.37 7.77
CA PRO A 633 0.29 -11.01 7.57
C PRO A 633 1.34 -10.15 6.83
N PRO A 634 0.91 -9.07 6.19
CA PRO A 634 -0.46 -8.62 6.04
C PRO A 634 -1.12 -9.16 4.77
N CYS A 635 -1.74 -10.33 4.82
CA CYS A 635 -2.57 -10.81 3.73
C CYS A 635 -3.85 -9.98 3.67
N GLN A 636 -4.14 -9.42 2.52
CA GLN A 636 -5.40 -8.73 2.29
C GLN A 636 -6.56 -9.72 2.28
N ARG A 637 -7.72 -9.27 2.75
CA ARG A 637 -8.96 -10.00 2.52
C ARG A 637 -9.28 -9.97 1.03
N ASP A 638 -9.83 -11.08 0.52
CA ASP A 638 -10.34 -11.12 -0.84
C ASP A 638 -11.71 -10.41 -0.89
N PRO A 639 -11.81 -9.23 -1.52
CA PRO A 639 -13.06 -8.50 -1.63
C PRO A 639 -13.98 -9.05 -2.72
N ASP A 640 -13.48 -9.89 -3.62
CA ASP A 640 -14.20 -10.32 -4.79
C ASP A 640 -15.41 -11.20 -4.44
N ALA A 641 -16.50 -10.95 -5.12
CA ALA A 641 -17.69 -11.78 -5.03
C ALA A 641 -17.52 -13.04 -5.88
N THR A 642 -17.83 -14.19 -5.31
CA THR A 642 -17.76 -15.47 -6.02
C THR A 642 -19.13 -16.14 -6.12
N VAL A 643 -19.28 -16.98 -7.15
CA VAL A 643 -20.48 -17.83 -7.31
C VAL A 643 -20.67 -18.75 -6.10
N VAL A 644 -19.58 -19.20 -5.49
CA VAL A 644 -19.63 -20.06 -4.29
C VAL A 644 -20.28 -19.34 -3.11
N GLN A 645 -20.02 -18.06 -2.92
CA GLN A 645 -20.66 -17.25 -1.87
C GLN A 645 -22.17 -17.09 -2.09
N ALA A 646 -22.58 -16.80 -3.33
CA ALA A 646 -24.00 -16.70 -3.68
C ALA A 646 -24.72 -18.04 -3.45
N LEU A 647 -24.14 -19.14 -3.94
CA LEU A 647 -24.69 -20.49 -3.72
C LEU A 647 -24.72 -20.88 -2.24
N HIS A 648 -23.73 -20.44 -1.45
CA HIS A 648 -23.72 -20.70 -0.01
C HIS A 648 -24.88 -19.99 0.70
N LEU A 649 -25.16 -18.71 0.39
CA LEU A 649 -26.30 -18.01 0.96
C LEU A 649 -27.64 -18.68 0.59
N MET A 650 -27.79 -19.10 -0.66
CA MET A 650 -29.02 -19.69 -1.17
C MET A 650 -29.28 -21.10 -0.63
N ASN A 651 -28.23 -21.89 -0.38
CA ASN A 651 -28.36 -23.33 -0.13
C ASN A 651 -27.81 -23.77 1.25
N SER A 652 -27.34 -22.86 2.09
CA SER A 652 -26.78 -23.23 3.40
C SER A 652 -27.87 -23.80 4.33
N VAL A 653 -27.66 -25.03 4.73
CA VAL A 653 -28.54 -25.70 5.71
C VAL A 653 -28.59 -24.92 7.03
N ASP A 654 -27.47 -24.31 7.43
CA ASP A 654 -27.38 -23.55 8.66
C ASP A 654 -28.24 -22.27 8.61
N ILE A 655 -28.22 -21.55 7.49
CA ILE A 655 -29.03 -20.33 7.29
C ILE A 655 -30.52 -20.70 7.28
N VAL A 656 -30.89 -21.73 6.53
CA VAL A 656 -32.29 -22.22 6.50
C VAL A 656 -32.74 -22.65 7.90
N ALA A 657 -31.90 -23.40 8.65
CA ALA A 657 -32.21 -23.81 10.01
C ALA A 657 -32.39 -22.63 10.96
N LYS A 658 -31.61 -21.55 10.82
CA LYS A 658 -31.79 -20.31 11.59
C LYS A 658 -33.14 -19.65 11.29
N ILE A 659 -33.49 -19.52 10.02
CA ILE A 659 -34.75 -18.89 9.61
C ILE A 659 -35.96 -19.68 10.09
N SER A 660 -35.92 -21.03 10.00
CA SER A 660 -37.02 -21.92 10.36
C SER A 660 -37.01 -22.36 11.83
N SER A 661 -36.09 -21.88 12.68
CA SER A 661 -36.04 -22.19 14.09
C SER A 661 -37.30 -21.70 14.81
N ASP A 662 -37.75 -22.45 15.83
CA ASP A 662 -38.90 -22.04 16.67
C ASP A 662 -38.60 -20.80 17.54
N THR A 663 -37.34 -20.45 17.71
CA THR A 663 -36.88 -19.26 18.41
C THR A 663 -36.57 -18.10 17.45
N SER A 664 -36.73 -18.29 16.14
CA SER A 664 -36.41 -17.29 15.14
C SER A 664 -37.33 -16.06 15.18
N ARG A 665 -36.85 -14.95 14.59
CA ARG A 665 -37.71 -13.78 14.36
C ARG A 665 -38.97 -14.14 13.56
N ALA A 666 -38.84 -14.98 12.55
CA ALA A 666 -39.97 -15.40 11.72
C ALA A 666 -41.04 -16.13 12.56
N ALA A 667 -40.63 -17.06 13.43
CA ALA A 667 -41.53 -17.75 14.31
C ALA A 667 -42.25 -16.81 15.30
N ARG A 668 -41.53 -15.87 15.91
CA ARG A 668 -42.09 -14.88 16.83
C ARG A 668 -43.07 -13.92 16.15
N LEU A 669 -42.75 -13.40 14.96
CA LEU A 669 -43.63 -12.53 14.20
C LEU A 669 -44.89 -13.24 13.71
N ALA A 670 -44.74 -14.54 13.41
CA ALA A 670 -45.91 -15.37 13.02
C ALA A 670 -46.88 -15.64 14.16
N ALA A 671 -46.37 -15.82 15.38
CA ALA A 671 -47.16 -16.08 16.59
C ALA A 671 -47.81 -14.82 17.17
N GLY A 672 -47.31 -13.62 16.80
CA GLY A 672 -47.84 -12.36 17.32
C GLY A 672 -49.07 -11.86 16.56
N ASP A 673 -49.78 -10.88 17.17
CA ASP A 673 -51.00 -10.28 16.63
C ASP A 673 -50.75 -9.06 15.72
N GLN A 674 -49.49 -8.80 15.31
CA GLN A 674 -49.13 -7.67 14.46
C GLN A 674 -49.78 -7.79 13.09
N SER A 675 -50.13 -6.63 12.47
CA SER A 675 -50.58 -6.60 11.09
C SER A 675 -49.47 -7.05 10.14
N LEU A 676 -49.86 -7.51 8.93
CA LEU A 676 -48.89 -7.92 7.90
C LEU A 676 -47.99 -6.77 7.48
N GLU A 677 -48.53 -5.54 7.41
CA GLU A 677 -47.78 -4.34 7.09
C GLU A 677 -46.68 -4.08 8.13
N ASN A 678 -47.02 -4.22 9.42
CA ASN A 678 -46.03 -4.04 10.52
C ASN A 678 -44.93 -5.11 10.48
N ILE A 679 -45.26 -6.35 10.10
CA ILE A 679 -44.31 -7.43 9.92
C ILE A 679 -43.34 -7.10 8.77
N LEU A 680 -43.87 -6.63 7.62
CA LEU A 680 -43.03 -6.23 6.50
C LEU A 680 -42.14 -5.06 6.85
N ASP A 681 -42.66 -4.07 7.58
CA ASP A 681 -41.87 -2.95 8.08
C ASP A 681 -40.72 -3.42 8.98
N GLU A 682 -41.01 -4.32 9.93
CA GLU A 682 -39.98 -4.90 10.81
C GLU A 682 -38.89 -5.63 10.04
N LEU A 683 -39.26 -6.50 9.06
CA LEU A 683 -38.29 -7.25 8.26
C LEU A 683 -37.40 -6.33 7.40
N TYR A 684 -37.97 -5.29 6.78
CA TYR A 684 -37.22 -4.34 5.99
C TYR A 684 -36.30 -3.46 6.84
N LEU A 685 -36.77 -3.03 8.01
CA LEU A 685 -35.97 -2.23 8.94
C LEU A 685 -34.75 -3.00 9.42
N VAL A 686 -34.88 -4.29 9.78
CA VAL A 686 -33.75 -5.11 10.27
C VAL A 686 -32.79 -5.51 9.15
N CYS A 687 -33.30 -5.79 7.93
CA CYS A 687 -32.46 -6.24 6.82
C CYS A 687 -31.82 -5.07 6.07
N TYR A 688 -32.58 -3.98 5.81
CA TYR A 688 -32.18 -2.89 4.92
C TYR A 688 -32.14 -1.53 5.58
N SER A 689 -32.55 -1.42 6.84
CA SER A 689 -32.62 -0.15 7.60
C SER A 689 -33.55 0.90 6.96
N ARG A 690 -34.53 0.46 6.16
CA ARG A 690 -35.56 1.28 5.51
C ARG A 690 -36.93 0.62 5.54
N PHE A 691 -37.96 1.38 5.31
CA PHE A 691 -39.29 0.82 5.04
C PHE A 691 -39.38 0.23 3.62
N PRO A 692 -40.24 -0.77 3.38
CA PRO A 692 -40.53 -1.23 2.03
C PRO A 692 -41.17 -0.12 1.19
N THR A 693 -40.86 -0.06 -0.10
CA THR A 693 -41.55 0.79 -1.04
C THR A 693 -43.01 0.31 -1.25
N SER A 694 -43.86 1.15 -1.85
CA SER A 694 -45.24 0.77 -2.14
C SER A 694 -45.32 -0.50 -2.99
N ASP A 695 -44.47 -0.63 -4.00
CA ASP A 695 -44.45 -1.79 -4.90
C ASP A 695 -43.97 -3.06 -4.18
N GLU A 696 -42.89 -2.96 -3.39
CA GLU A 696 -42.41 -4.08 -2.58
C GLU A 696 -43.48 -4.54 -1.58
N ARG A 697 -44.14 -3.60 -0.91
CA ARG A 697 -45.23 -3.90 0.03
C ARG A 697 -46.37 -4.64 -0.65
N GLN A 698 -46.85 -4.15 -1.79
CA GLN A 698 -47.92 -4.77 -2.54
C GLN A 698 -47.54 -6.18 -3.03
N LEU A 699 -46.30 -6.34 -3.51
CA LEU A 699 -45.81 -7.64 -3.97
C LEU A 699 -45.82 -8.65 -2.84
N LEU A 700 -45.24 -8.29 -1.66
CA LEU A 700 -45.07 -9.19 -0.55
C LEU A 700 -46.37 -9.50 0.20
N LEU A 701 -47.34 -8.58 0.24
CA LEU A 701 -48.66 -8.85 0.81
C LEU A 701 -49.42 -9.95 0.03
N LYS A 702 -49.24 -10.05 -1.29
CA LYS A 702 -49.85 -11.12 -2.11
C LYS A 702 -49.32 -12.51 -1.74
N GLU A 703 -48.13 -12.66 -1.18
CA GLU A 703 -47.59 -13.94 -0.73
C GLU A 703 -48.43 -14.53 0.42
N PHE A 704 -49.04 -13.69 1.26
CA PHE A 704 -49.90 -14.11 2.34
C PHE A 704 -51.34 -14.50 1.87
N GLU A 705 -51.72 -14.14 0.65
CA GLU A 705 -53.02 -14.48 0.06
C GLU A 705 -53.02 -15.87 -0.62
N GLN A 706 -51.83 -16.49 -0.76
CA GLN A 706 -51.70 -17.80 -1.41
C GLN A 706 -52.34 -18.91 -0.55
N GLN A 707 -53.28 -19.65 -1.14
CA GLN A 707 -53.97 -20.74 -0.46
C GLN A 707 -53.02 -21.86 -0.03
N GLY A 708 -53.19 -22.32 1.23
CA GLY A 708 -52.39 -23.44 1.78
C GLY A 708 -51.05 -23.08 2.40
N ARG A 709 -50.64 -21.81 2.36
CA ARG A 709 -49.43 -21.34 3.03
C ARG A 709 -49.74 -20.83 4.44
N SER A 710 -48.93 -21.24 5.45
CA SER A 710 -49.05 -20.67 6.77
C SER A 710 -48.37 -19.30 6.84
N ARG A 711 -48.89 -18.43 7.71
CA ARG A 711 -48.28 -17.12 8.02
C ARG A 711 -46.79 -17.22 8.28
N ARG A 712 -46.36 -18.26 9.05
CA ARG A 712 -44.97 -18.52 9.37
C ARG A 712 -44.13 -18.78 8.10
N HIS A 713 -44.58 -19.69 7.23
CA HIS A 713 -43.83 -20.01 6.01
C HIS A 713 -43.67 -18.77 5.09
N CYS A 714 -44.70 -17.92 4.98
CA CYS A 714 -44.60 -16.68 4.18
C CYS A 714 -43.51 -15.75 4.77
N ILE A 715 -43.46 -15.60 6.10
CA ILE A 715 -42.44 -14.76 6.76
C ILE A 715 -41.04 -15.36 6.60
N GLU A 716 -40.87 -16.68 6.72
CA GLU A 716 -39.62 -17.39 6.50
C GLU A 716 -39.11 -17.20 5.06
N ASP A 717 -39.97 -17.35 4.07
CA ASP A 717 -39.63 -17.16 2.65
C ASP A 717 -39.23 -15.70 2.35
N ILE A 718 -39.96 -14.74 2.92
CA ILE A 718 -39.63 -13.31 2.77
C ILE A 718 -38.27 -13.02 3.40
N LEU A 719 -38.03 -13.49 4.62
CA LEU A 719 -36.75 -13.27 5.31
C LEU A 719 -35.59 -13.92 4.55
N TRP A 720 -35.78 -15.15 4.04
CA TRP A 720 -34.80 -15.81 3.19
C TRP A 720 -34.53 -14.99 1.92
N SER A 721 -35.57 -14.48 1.28
CA SER A 721 -35.44 -13.66 0.06
C SER A 721 -34.65 -12.39 0.34
N LEU A 722 -34.93 -11.68 1.44
CA LEU A 722 -34.25 -10.44 1.82
C LEU A 722 -32.75 -10.69 2.10
N ILE A 723 -32.38 -11.77 2.82
CA ILE A 723 -30.98 -12.12 3.11
C ILE A 723 -30.20 -12.42 1.82
N ASN A 724 -30.85 -12.95 0.78
CA ASN A 724 -30.22 -13.32 -0.48
C ASN A 724 -30.10 -12.17 -1.51
N THR A 725 -30.43 -10.93 -1.15
CA THR A 725 -30.31 -9.78 -2.04
C THR A 725 -28.93 -9.11 -1.93
N PRO A 726 -28.49 -8.42 -2.99
CA PRO A 726 -27.31 -7.56 -2.92
C PRO A 726 -27.43 -6.46 -1.87
N GLU A 727 -28.63 -5.91 -1.61
CA GLU A 727 -28.86 -4.86 -0.61
C GLU A 727 -28.53 -5.33 0.82
N PHE A 728 -28.68 -6.63 1.11
CA PHE A 728 -28.29 -7.21 2.40
C PHE A 728 -26.78 -7.44 2.50
N VAL A 729 -26.20 -8.02 1.45
CA VAL A 729 -24.80 -8.53 1.46
C VAL A 729 -23.77 -7.42 1.29
N TYR A 730 -24.18 -6.30 0.70
CA TYR A 730 -23.27 -5.20 0.40
C TYR A 730 -23.58 -3.96 1.27
N LYS A 731 -22.55 -3.17 1.45
CA LYS A 731 -22.62 -1.80 1.96
C LYS A 731 -22.61 -0.85 0.77
N ASP A 732 -23.69 -0.07 0.60
CA ASP A 732 -23.87 0.93 -0.44
C ASP A 732 -23.43 2.32 -0.01
#